data_6fe0dd6b0ba6e8c15824a517c305a973
#
_entry.id   6fe0dd6b0ba6e8c15824a517c305a973
#
_cell.length_a   1.000
_cell.length_b   1.000
_cell.length_c   1.000
_cell.angle_alpha   90.00
_cell.angle_beta   90.00
_cell.angle_gamma   90.00
#
_symmetry.space_group_name_H-M   'P 1'
#
loop_
_entity.id
_entity.type
_entity.pdbx_description
1 polymer ?
#
loop_
_entity_poly.entity_id
_entity_poly.type
_entity_poly.pdbx_seq_one_letter_code
_entity_poly.pdbx_strand_id
1 'polypeptide(L)'
;MNRILLDIITNQVVPFDKVLGWVILIPLLPLFSFLLLALAGRSYFKKAGTTIGTMSLSVSFIASIVVAYHYFFEIGKVDGIYQKINVFKHTWLQFSSNISIDMGILLDPISVMMIVVVTFISLMVHIYSIGYMKGEPRISTYYAFLSLFTFSMLGLVLSTNIFQMYVFWELVGVSSFLLIGFYYEKPSAVAAAKKAFIVTRFADLGFLVGILILSFYGETLDFNTLIERLTTSSGFLNNAVAASFMGVSALTWGLLLVFMGGAGKSAMFPLHIWLPDAMEGPTPVSALIHAATMVVAGVFVVARLFPIFALSSPVSLDVVAYVGVFSSLFAAIIACTQTDIKRVLAYSTISQIGFMMFALGVSGYGGENGLGFMASMFHLFTHSMFKALLFLGAGAVIHYVHSNEMKDMGGLRKKMPLTHLSFFIACLAIAGIPPFSGFFSKEEILLAAWHHDKIVFFTAIFTAMITAFYMFRLYFKIFWNAESNHEKHSNEAPNTMLFPLIVLALLSIFSGLIPFGQFITADGKELITQLHLSFSIAPVLLAVAGILLARVLYFKKNDKSISIANSVNGFYQLAYKKFLIDELYVFVTKKILFNLIAKPAAWIDKTIVDGGVNLTAKATNALSEKIKTIQSGKTQEYAIYFFSATIGLVLLFIYLWT
;
A
#
# COMPACT_ATOMS: atom_id res chain seq x y z
N MET A 1 -27.83 -6.10 26.10
CA MET A 1 -26.66 -5.96 25.29
C MET A 1 -26.42 -7.15 24.33
N ASN A 2 -26.65 -8.41 24.74
CA ASN A 2 -26.41 -9.59 23.86
C ASN A 2 -27.46 -9.83 22.74
N ARG A 3 -28.63 -9.26 22.75
CA ARG A 3 -29.62 -9.39 21.66
C ARG A 3 -29.40 -8.38 20.53
N ILE A 4 -28.87 -7.20 20.84
CA ILE A 4 -28.60 -6.14 19.84
C ILE A 4 -27.39 -6.50 18.95
N LEU A 5 -26.42 -7.27 19.46
CA LEU A 5 -25.30 -7.77 18.69
C LEU A 5 -25.66 -8.94 17.75
N LEU A 6 -26.65 -9.76 18.11
CA LEU A 6 -27.09 -10.89 17.28
C LEU A 6 -27.91 -10.47 16.05
N ASP A 7 -28.61 -9.34 16.12
CA ASP A 7 -29.44 -8.85 15.00
C ASP A 7 -28.63 -8.11 13.93
N ILE A 8 -27.36 -7.81 14.20
CA ILE A 8 -26.47 -7.06 13.28
C ILE A 8 -25.81 -7.97 12.22
N ILE A 9 -25.86 -9.29 12.36
CA ILE A 9 -25.12 -10.24 11.53
C ILE A 9 -26.05 -11.27 10.88
N THR A 10 -27.12 -10.83 10.28
CA THR A 10 -27.80 -11.71 9.33
C THR A 10 -27.05 -11.68 8.02
N ASN A 11 -26.40 -12.80 7.69
CA ASN A 11 -25.91 -13.10 6.35
C ASN A 11 -27.09 -13.15 5.35
N GLN A 12 -27.68 -12.00 5.03
CA GLN A 12 -28.65 -11.94 3.95
C GLN A 12 -27.87 -12.02 2.63
N VAL A 13 -27.90 -13.20 2.01
CA VAL A 13 -27.75 -13.29 0.57
C VAL A 13 -28.98 -12.59 0.00
N VAL A 14 -28.86 -11.31 -0.26
CA VAL A 14 -29.91 -10.54 -0.97
C VAL A 14 -30.09 -11.22 -2.31
N PRO A 15 -31.33 -11.55 -2.74
CA PRO A 15 -31.58 -12.11 -4.05
C PRO A 15 -30.88 -11.22 -5.07
N PHE A 16 -30.18 -11.83 -6.05
CA PHE A 16 -29.33 -11.19 -7.04
C PHE A 16 -30.08 -10.02 -7.70
N ASP A 17 -29.90 -8.82 -7.16
CA ASP A 17 -30.45 -7.63 -7.75
C ASP A 17 -29.68 -7.33 -9.05
N LYS A 18 -30.40 -7.14 -10.14
CA LYS A 18 -29.81 -6.90 -11.45
C LYS A 18 -28.79 -5.76 -11.45
N VAL A 19 -28.99 -4.73 -10.62
CA VAL A 19 -28.08 -3.58 -10.54
C VAL A 19 -26.79 -3.94 -9.78
N LEU A 20 -26.87 -4.70 -8.70
CA LEU A 20 -25.67 -5.16 -7.99
C LEU A 20 -24.82 -6.12 -8.81
N GLY A 21 -25.41 -6.83 -9.78
CA GLY A 21 -24.66 -7.65 -10.72
C GLY A 21 -23.60 -6.88 -11.51
N TRP A 22 -23.79 -5.57 -11.71
CA TRP A 22 -22.83 -4.71 -12.41
C TRP A 22 -21.51 -4.53 -11.65
N VAL A 23 -21.50 -4.79 -10.35
CA VAL A 23 -20.26 -4.76 -9.52
C VAL A 23 -19.18 -5.67 -10.11
N ILE A 24 -19.56 -6.82 -10.67
CA ILE A 24 -18.63 -7.77 -11.28
C ILE A 24 -17.87 -7.14 -12.45
N LEU A 25 -18.51 -6.26 -13.21
CA LEU A 25 -17.89 -5.56 -14.34
C LEU A 25 -16.78 -4.60 -13.89
N ILE A 26 -16.89 -4.02 -12.69
CA ILE A 26 -15.95 -3.02 -12.19
C ILE A 26 -14.50 -3.55 -12.19
N PRO A 27 -14.17 -4.70 -11.60
CA PRO A 27 -12.82 -5.28 -11.70
C PRO A 27 -12.57 -6.02 -13.00
N LEU A 28 -13.57 -6.63 -13.65
CA LEU A 28 -13.36 -7.43 -14.86
C LEU A 28 -12.97 -6.59 -16.07
N LEU A 29 -13.45 -5.36 -16.19
CA LEU A 29 -13.09 -4.49 -17.31
C LEU A 29 -11.60 -4.13 -17.33
N PRO A 30 -10.98 -3.67 -16.21
CA PRO A 30 -9.53 -3.48 -16.17
C PRO A 30 -8.74 -4.77 -16.39
N LEU A 31 -9.23 -5.92 -15.90
CA LEU A 31 -8.61 -7.22 -16.17
C LEU A 31 -8.61 -7.54 -17.67
N PHE A 32 -9.76 -7.38 -18.32
CA PHE A 32 -9.88 -7.58 -19.76
C PHE A 32 -8.94 -6.65 -20.55
N SER A 33 -8.91 -5.36 -20.18
CA SER A 33 -7.98 -4.39 -20.76
C SER A 33 -6.52 -4.84 -20.58
N PHE A 34 -6.15 -5.29 -19.39
CA PHE A 34 -4.81 -5.84 -19.12
C PHE A 34 -4.48 -7.02 -20.03
N LEU A 35 -5.33 -8.03 -20.08
CA LEU A 35 -5.10 -9.23 -20.88
C LEU A 35 -4.98 -8.89 -22.38
N LEU A 36 -5.89 -8.06 -22.89
CA LEU A 36 -5.86 -7.65 -24.29
C LEU A 36 -4.58 -6.89 -24.64
N LEU A 37 -4.19 -5.93 -23.80
CA LEU A 37 -3.00 -5.10 -24.05
C LEU A 37 -1.69 -5.84 -23.78
N ALA A 38 -1.65 -6.75 -22.81
CA ALA A 38 -0.45 -7.56 -22.52
C ALA A 38 -0.16 -8.56 -23.64
N LEU A 39 -1.21 -9.23 -24.16
CA LEU A 39 -1.07 -10.28 -25.18
C LEU A 39 -0.96 -9.71 -26.60
N ALA A 40 -1.77 -8.71 -26.93
CA ALA A 40 -1.92 -8.21 -28.31
C ALA A 40 -1.48 -6.73 -28.49
N GLY A 41 -1.23 -5.99 -27.39
CA GLY A 41 -0.98 -4.55 -27.44
C GLY A 41 0.24 -4.15 -28.26
N ARG A 42 1.36 -4.87 -28.12
CA ARG A 42 2.60 -4.55 -28.86
C ARG A 42 2.48 -4.81 -30.35
N SER A 43 1.72 -5.84 -30.75
CA SER A 43 1.61 -6.24 -32.16
C SER A 43 0.48 -5.53 -32.88
N TYR A 44 -0.71 -5.49 -32.30
CA TYR A 44 -1.93 -5.05 -32.98
C TYR A 44 -2.46 -3.70 -32.50
N PHE A 45 -2.27 -3.34 -31.21
CA PHE A 45 -2.92 -2.18 -30.58
C PHE A 45 -1.94 -1.08 -30.13
N LYS A 46 -0.82 -0.89 -30.86
CA LYS A 46 0.21 0.10 -30.51
C LYS A 46 -0.34 1.51 -30.25
N LYS A 47 -1.25 1.98 -31.11
CA LYS A 47 -1.89 3.31 -31.00
C LYS A 47 -3.21 3.27 -30.23
N ALA A 48 -3.92 2.17 -30.25
CA ALA A 48 -5.22 2.01 -29.60
C ALA A 48 -5.12 1.64 -28.11
N GLY A 49 -3.92 1.30 -27.60
CA GLY A 49 -3.75 0.90 -26.21
C GLY A 49 -4.20 1.96 -25.20
N THR A 50 -3.98 3.23 -25.51
CA THR A 50 -4.45 4.35 -24.67
C THR A 50 -5.97 4.42 -24.63
N THR A 51 -6.63 4.25 -25.79
CA THR A 51 -8.09 4.29 -25.89
C THR A 51 -8.73 3.10 -25.18
N ILE A 52 -8.20 1.88 -25.39
CA ILE A 52 -8.71 0.65 -24.75
C ILE A 52 -8.64 0.78 -23.23
N GLY A 53 -7.47 1.14 -22.67
CA GLY A 53 -7.31 1.32 -21.24
C GLY A 53 -8.23 2.39 -20.65
N THR A 54 -8.29 3.57 -21.29
CA THR A 54 -9.11 4.68 -20.81
C THR A 54 -10.60 4.37 -20.88
N MET A 55 -11.08 3.77 -21.98
CA MET A 55 -12.51 3.39 -22.13
C MET A 55 -12.91 2.33 -21.11
N SER A 56 -12.07 1.31 -20.90
CA SER A 56 -12.30 0.30 -19.87
C SER A 56 -12.50 0.93 -18.48
N LEU A 57 -11.62 1.86 -18.10
CA LEU A 57 -11.73 2.55 -16.81
C LEU A 57 -12.91 3.53 -16.76
N SER A 58 -13.28 4.16 -17.88
CA SER A 58 -14.47 5.03 -17.93
C SER A 58 -15.74 4.25 -17.62
N VAL A 59 -15.89 3.07 -18.24
CA VAL A 59 -17.05 2.21 -17.99
C VAL A 59 -17.03 1.67 -16.54
N SER A 60 -15.85 1.24 -16.04
CA SER A 60 -15.70 0.80 -14.63
C SER A 60 -16.06 1.92 -13.64
N PHE A 61 -15.67 3.16 -13.92
CA PHE A 61 -16.00 4.30 -13.07
C PHE A 61 -17.51 4.60 -13.08
N ILE A 62 -18.14 4.62 -14.25
CA ILE A 62 -19.59 4.82 -14.35
C ILE A 62 -20.33 3.71 -13.57
N ALA A 63 -19.93 2.46 -13.75
CA ALA A 63 -20.51 1.34 -13.01
C ALA A 63 -20.31 1.50 -11.49
N SER A 64 -19.14 1.97 -11.03
CA SER A 64 -18.89 2.21 -9.62
C SER A 64 -19.77 3.31 -9.01
N ILE A 65 -20.06 4.38 -9.76
CA ILE A 65 -20.98 5.44 -9.33
C ILE A 65 -22.41 4.91 -9.24
N VAL A 66 -22.86 4.12 -10.23
CA VAL A 66 -24.21 3.52 -10.21
C VAL A 66 -24.37 2.60 -8.99
N VAL A 67 -23.38 1.73 -8.74
CA VAL A 67 -23.39 0.83 -7.58
C VAL A 67 -23.36 1.63 -6.27
N ALA A 68 -22.53 2.67 -6.18
CA ALA A 68 -22.45 3.50 -4.98
C ALA A 68 -23.77 4.23 -4.69
N TYR A 69 -24.39 4.80 -5.72
CA TYR A 69 -25.71 5.43 -5.59
C TYR A 69 -26.76 4.44 -5.08
N HIS A 70 -26.83 3.26 -5.70
CA HIS A 70 -27.80 2.22 -5.33
C HIS A 70 -27.54 1.70 -3.91
N TYR A 71 -26.27 1.48 -3.54
CA TYR A 71 -25.90 1.04 -2.20
C TYR A 71 -26.23 2.09 -1.13
N PHE A 72 -25.78 3.33 -1.30
CA PHE A 72 -25.92 4.34 -0.23
C PHE A 72 -27.34 4.90 -0.09
N PHE A 73 -28.13 4.94 -1.17
CA PHE A 73 -29.43 5.65 -1.16
C PHE A 73 -30.64 4.75 -1.31
N GLU A 74 -30.49 3.48 -1.73
CA GLU A 74 -31.65 2.64 -2.01
C GLU A 74 -31.67 1.36 -1.15
N ILE A 75 -30.61 0.55 -1.18
CA ILE A 75 -30.66 -0.83 -0.65
C ILE A 75 -29.72 -1.12 0.52
N GLY A 76 -28.64 -0.34 0.69
CA GLY A 76 -27.59 -0.68 1.66
C GLY A 76 -27.95 -0.41 3.11
N LYS A 77 -29.05 0.30 3.38
CA LYS A 77 -29.45 0.72 4.73
C LYS A 77 -30.73 0.03 5.18
N VAL A 78 -30.66 -0.73 6.26
CA VAL A 78 -31.79 -1.39 6.91
C VAL A 78 -31.87 -0.91 8.36
N ASP A 79 -32.99 -0.41 8.79
CA ASP A 79 -33.23 0.12 10.15
C ASP A 79 -32.17 1.15 10.59
N GLY A 80 -31.74 1.98 9.66
CA GLY A 80 -30.75 3.03 9.93
C GLY A 80 -29.28 2.57 9.94
N ILE A 81 -29.01 1.29 9.68
CA ILE A 81 -27.66 0.68 9.72
C ILE A 81 -27.26 0.19 8.33
N TYR A 82 -26.07 0.56 7.86
CA TYR A 82 -25.54 0.04 6.62
C TYR A 82 -25.13 -1.42 6.72
N GLN A 83 -25.66 -2.24 5.82
CA GLN A 83 -25.48 -3.69 5.79
C GLN A 83 -24.25 -4.10 4.97
N LYS A 84 -23.66 -5.23 5.34
CA LYS A 84 -22.62 -5.91 4.55
C LYS A 84 -23.28 -6.90 3.60
N ILE A 85 -23.16 -6.68 2.30
CA ILE A 85 -23.83 -7.44 1.24
C ILE A 85 -22.82 -8.29 0.48
N ASN A 86 -22.95 -9.62 0.56
CA ASN A 86 -22.22 -10.54 -0.29
C ASN A 86 -22.96 -10.69 -1.63
N VAL A 87 -22.46 -10.03 -2.69
CA VAL A 87 -23.09 -10.06 -4.02
C VAL A 87 -22.81 -11.37 -4.74
N PHE A 88 -21.59 -11.90 -4.57
CA PHE A 88 -21.12 -13.11 -5.20
C PHE A 88 -20.20 -13.84 -4.24
N LYS A 89 -20.32 -15.16 -4.17
CA LYS A 89 -19.43 -16.03 -3.39
C LYS A 89 -19.33 -17.39 -4.06
N HIS A 90 -18.11 -17.81 -4.40
CA HIS A 90 -17.82 -19.11 -4.99
C HIS A 90 -16.61 -19.75 -4.30
N THR A 91 -16.76 -20.97 -3.81
CA THR A 91 -15.68 -21.69 -3.15
C THR A 91 -14.66 -22.14 -4.18
N TRP A 92 -13.43 -21.58 -4.09
CA TRP A 92 -12.32 -21.92 -4.97
C TRP A 92 -11.50 -23.11 -4.43
N LEU A 93 -11.16 -23.09 -3.15
CA LEU A 93 -10.38 -24.15 -2.49
C LEU A 93 -11.00 -24.48 -1.13
N GLN A 94 -11.15 -25.75 -0.83
CA GLN A 94 -11.62 -26.24 0.45
C GLN A 94 -10.49 -27.03 1.14
N PHE A 95 -10.07 -26.58 2.32
CA PHE A 95 -9.01 -27.22 3.11
C PHE A 95 -9.55 -28.20 4.14
N SER A 96 -10.69 -27.87 4.75
CA SER A 96 -11.37 -28.69 5.74
C SER A 96 -12.88 -28.45 5.65
N SER A 97 -13.68 -29.15 6.48
CA SER A 97 -15.11 -28.89 6.59
C SER A 97 -15.46 -27.44 6.95
N ASN A 98 -14.58 -26.77 7.67
CA ASN A 98 -14.83 -25.42 8.21
C ASN A 98 -14.01 -24.31 7.56
N ILE A 99 -12.92 -24.64 6.85
CA ILE A 99 -12.01 -23.66 6.25
C ILE A 99 -12.02 -23.80 4.74
N SER A 100 -12.56 -22.81 4.06
CA SER A 100 -12.55 -22.67 2.61
C SER A 100 -12.00 -21.30 2.20
N ILE A 101 -11.41 -21.26 1.02
CA ILE A 101 -11.09 -20.01 0.33
C ILE A 101 -12.16 -19.78 -0.71
N ASP A 102 -12.95 -18.74 -0.48
CA ASP A 102 -13.99 -18.32 -1.41
C ASP A 102 -13.48 -17.13 -2.22
N MET A 103 -13.83 -17.09 -3.50
CA MET A 103 -13.70 -15.91 -4.35
C MET A 103 -15.05 -15.23 -4.40
N GLY A 104 -15.11 -13.98 -3.96
CA GLY A 104 -16.39 -13.30 -3.84
C GLY A 104 -16.28 -11.79 -3.90
N ILE A 105 -17.43 -11.13 -3.79
CA ILE A 105 -17.55 -9.66 -3.79
C ILE A 105 -18.39 -9.26 -2.57
N LEU A 106 -17.74 -8.49 -1.68
CA LEU A 106 -18.35 -7.90 -0.50
C LEU A 106 -18.55 -6.39 -0.73
N LEU A 107 -19.78 -5.94 -0.55
CA LEU A 107 -20.12 -4.52 -0.50
C LEU A 107 -20.44 -4.11 0.95
N ASP A 108 -19.76 -3.08 1.39
CA ASP A 108 -20.01 -2.36 2.63
C ASP A 108 -19.58 -0.89 2.44
N PRO A 109 -19.82 0.02 3.40
CA PRO A 109 -19.55 1.44 3.20
C PRO A 109 -18.13 1.75 2.76
N ILE A 110 -17.11 1.07 3.35
CA ILE A 110 -15.71 1.32 3.00
C ILE A 110 -15.33 0.74 1.64
N SER A 111 -15.85 -0.43 1.26
CA SER A 111 -15.56 -1.00 -0.06
C SER A 111 -16.22 -0.20 -1.17
N VAL A 112 -17.47 0.25 -0.97
CA VAL A 112 -18.21 1.06 -1.96
C VAL A 112 -17.54 2.43 -2.15
N MET A 113 -17.12 3.10 -1.08
CA MET A 113 -16.29 4.30 -1.19
C MET A 113 -15.01 4.04 -1.99
N MET A 114 -14.31 2.95 -1.66
CA MET A 114 -13.01 2.65 -2.29
C MET A 114 -13.13 2.29 -3.76
N ILE A 115 -14.18 1.59 -4.21
CA ILE A 115 -14.35 1.32 -5.65
C ILE A 115 -14.53 2.62 -6.45
N VAL A 116 -15.25 3.61 -5.91
CA VAL A 116 -15.39 4.93 -6.52
C VAL A 116 -14.05 5.65 -6.57
N VAL A 117 -13.33 5.71 -5.45
CA VAL A 117 -12.04 6.41 -5.35
C VAL A 117 -11.00 5.78 -6.28
N VAL A 118 -10.86 4.45 -6.27
CA VAL A 118 -9.88 3.73 -7.09
C VAL A 118 -10.16 3.91 -8.58
N THR A 119 -11.41 3.70 -9.01
CA THR A 119 -11.77 3.83 -10.44
C THR A 119 -11.67 5.27 -10.93
N PHE A 120 -12.07 6.25 -10.11
CA PHE A 120 -11.96 7.67 -10.44
C PHE A 120 -10.51 8.12 -10.60
N ILE A 121 -9.66 7.87 -9.61
CA ILE A 121 -8.24 8.28 -9.67
C ILE A 121 -7.51 7.53 -10.78
N SER A 122 -7.79 6.23 -10.98
CA SER A 122 -7.22 5.48 -12.10
C SER A 122 -7.65 6.07 -13.44
N LEU A 123 -8.90 6.48 -13.60
CA LEU A 123 -9.39 7.13 -14.82
C LEU A 123 -8.66 8.48 -15.06
N MET A 124 -8.52 9.32 -14.04
CA MET A 124 -7.79 10.59 -14.17
C MET A 124 -6.33 10.36 -14.58
N VAL A 125 -5.69 9.34 -14.00
CA VAL A 125 -4.31 8.95 -14.37
C VAL A 125 -4.23 8.42 -15.80
N HIS A 126 -5.18 7.60 -16.26
CA HIS A 126 -5.22 7.12 -17.64
C HIS A 126 -5.37 8.28 -18.63
N ILE A 127 -6.29 9.21 -18.39
CA ILE A 127 -6.48 10.41 -19.25
C ILE A 127 -5.21 11.27 -19.25
N TYR A 128 -4.62 11.53 -18.09
CA TYR A 128 -3.39 12.30 -17.97
C TYR A 128 -2.23 11.67 -18.74
N SER A 129 -2.11 10.35 -18.66
CA SER A 129 -1.04 9.58 -19.30
C SER A 129 -1.08 9.64 -20.84
N ILE A 130 -2.22 9.97 -21.47
CA ILE A 130 -2.30 10.19 -22.92
C ILE A 130 -1.35 11.31 -23.35
N GLY A 131 -1.29 12.39 -22.57
CA GLY A 131 -0.39 13.51 -22.84
C GLY A 131 1.04 13.25 -22.34
N TYR A 132 1.18 12.79 -21.10
CA TYR A 132 2.46 12.63 -20.44
C TYR A 132 3.36 11.57 -21.09
N MET A 133 2.79 10.42 -21.52
CA MET A 133 3.49 9.29 -22.15
C MET A 133 3.47 9.36 -23.68
N LYS A 134 3.14 10.53 -24.25
CA LYS A 134 3.11 10.71 -25.72
C LYS A 134 4.52 10.49 -26.30
N GLY A 135 4.62 9.57 -27.25
CA GLY A 135 5.91 9.21 -27.87
C GLY A 135 6.64 8.04 -27.21
N GLU A 136 6.14 7.51 -26.08
CA GLU A 136 6.73 6.32 -25.45
C GLU A 136 6.49 5.06 -26.30
N PRO A 137 7.56 4.36 -26.75
CA PRO A 137 7.41 3.18 -27.61
C PRO A 137 6.62 2.03 -26.96
N ARG A 138 6.64 1.93 -25.63
CA ARG A 138 5.99 0.87 -24.85
C ARG A 138 4.67 1.31 -24.21
N ILE A 139 3.97 2.28 -24.81
CA ILE A 139 2.76 2.86 -24.24
C ILE A 139 1.65 1.82 -23.99
N SER A 140 1.48 0.83 -24.88
CA SER A 140 0.50 -0.25 -24.68
C SER A 140 0.82 -1.13 -23.47
N THR A 141 2.10 -1.44 -23.24
CA THR A 141 2.57 -2.17 -22.05
C THR A 141 2.35 -1.34 -20.78
N TYR A 142 2.58 -0.04 -20.86
CA TYR A 142 2.30 0.88 -19.76
C TYR A 142 0.82 0.85 -19.34
N TYR A 143 -0.10 0.95 -20.31
CA TYR A 143 -1.54 0.87 -20.04
C TYR A 143 -1.98 -0.52 -19.57
N ALA A 144 -1.35 -1.60 -20.05
CA ALA A 144 -1.57 -2.93 -19.52
C ALA A 144 -1.24 -3.00 -18.01
N PHE A 145 -0.07 -2.48 -17.60
CA PHE A 145 0.34 -2.48 -16.19
C PHE A 145 -0.54 -1.59 -15.31
N LEU A 146 -0.99 -0.44 -15.81
CA LEU A 146 -1.96 0.40 -15.11
C LEU A 146 -3.30 -0.31 -14.90
N SER A 147 -3.79 -1.02 -15.93
CA SER A 147 -5.03 -1.79 -15.85
C SER A 147 -4.91 -2.96 -14.87
N LEU A 148 -3.77 -3.69 -14.89
CA LEU A 148 -3.49 -4.75 -13.93
C LEU A 148 -3.47 -4.22 -12.49
N PHE A 149 -2.83 -3.09 -12.27
CA PHE A 149 -2.74 -2.47 -10.95
C PHE A 149 -4.12 -2.05 -10.42
N THR A 150 -4.95 -1.46 -11.29
CA THR A 150 -6.34 -1.10 -10.93
C THR A 150 -7.19 -2.33 -10.63
N PHE A 151 -7.11 -3.38 -11.46
CA PHE A 151 -7.76 -4.66 -11.20
C PHE A 151 -7.36 -5.24 -9.84
N SER A 152 -6.05 -5.25 -9.56
CA SER A 152 -5.52 -5.78 -8.30
C SER A 152 -6.07 -5.05 -7.07
N MET A 153 -6.13 -3.71 -7.16
CA MET A 153 -6.65 -2.91 -6.05
C MET A 153 -8.17 -3.07 -5.88
N LEU A 154 -8.92 -3.17 -6.96
CA LEU A 154 -10.37 -3.43 -6.91
C LEU A 154 -10.67 -4.81 -6.32
N GLY A 155 -9.91 -5.84 -6.71
CA GLY A 155 -10.04 -7.17 -6.13
C GLY A 155 -9.73 -7.21 -4.63
N LEU A 156 -8.71 -6.45 -4.18
CA LEU A 156 -8.38 -6.29 -2.77
C LEU A 156 -9.55 -5.71 -1.96
N VAL A 157 -10.12 -4.62 -2.47
CA VAL A 157 -11.18 -3.86 -1.78
C VAL A 157 -12.49 -4.66 -1.70
N LEU A 158 -12.81 -5.43 -2.73
CA LEU A 158 -14.05 -6.20 -2.85
C LEU A 158 -13.97 -7.60 -2.22
N SER A 159 -12.83 -7.98 -1.63
CA SER A 159 -12.62 -9.31 -1.06
C SER A 159 -13.61 -9.64 0.07
N THR A 160 -14.16 -10.87 0.05
CA THR A 160 -15.07 -11.40 1.08
C THR A 160 -14.34 -12.02 2.26
N ASN A 161 -13.07 -12.40 2.09
CA ASN A 161 -12.28 -13.04 3.12
C ASN A 161 -10.83 -12.53 3.11
N ILE A 162 -10.14 -12.74 4.23
CA ILE A 162 -8.79 -12.21 4.45
C ILE A 162 -7.75 -12.85 3.52
N PHE A 163 -7.94 -14.10 3.08
CA PHE A 163 -7.00 -14.77 2.16
C PHE A 163 -7.18 -14.29 0.71
N GLN A 164 -8.42 -14.11 0.25
CA GLN A 164 -8.68 -13.46 -1.05
C GLN A 164 -8.05 -12.05 -1.07
N MET A 165 -8.21 -11.28 0.00
CA MET A 165 -7.54 -9.99 0.14
C MET A 165 -6.03 -10.13 0.02
N TYR A 166 -5.41 -11.14 0.65
CA TYR A 166 -3.99 -11.41 0.56
C TYR A 166 -3.52 -11.73 -0.87
N VAL A 167 -4.27 -12.53 -1.64
CA VAL A 167 -3.96 -12.82 -3.05
C VAL A 167 -3.89 -11.52 -3.87
N PHE A 168 -4.90 -10.66 -3.74
CA PHE A 168 -4.91 -9.37 -4.44
C PHE A 168 -3.88 -8.38 -3.87
N TRP A 169 -3.58 -8.46 -2.59
CA TRP A 169 -2.50 -7.72 -1.94
C TRP A 169 -1.14 -8.01 -2.57
N GLU A 170 -0.86 -9.27 -2.82
CA GLU A 170 0.32 -9.73 -3.52
C GLU A 170 0.36 -9.26 -4.97
N LEU A 171 -0.79 -9.27 -5.65
CA LEU A 171 -0.91 -8.82 -7.03
C LEU A 171 -0.72 -7.29 -7.15
N VAL A 172 -1.17 -6.49 -6.17
CA VAL A 172 -0.84 -5.06 -6.06
C VAL A 172 0.67 -4.87 -5.94
N GLY A 173 1.35 -5.71 -5.17
CA GLY A 173 2.82 -5.69 -5.04
C GLY A 173 3.53 -5.96 -6.36
N VAL A 174 3.12 -6.99 -7.11
CA VAL A 174 3.69 -7.33 -8.42
C VAL A 174 3.43 -6.24 -9.45
N SER A 175 2.20 -5.74 -9.53
CA SER A 175 1.86 -4.68 -10.50
C SER A 175 2.59 -3.37 -10.21
N SER A 176 2.79 -3.02 -8.94
CA SER A 176 3.62 -1.87 -8.54
C SER A 176 5.08 -2.05 -8.92
N PHE A 177 5.65 -3.25 -8.75
CA PHE A 177 7.01 -3.58 -9.19
C PHE A 177 7.20 -3.33 -10.69
N LEU A 178 6.23 -3.78 -11.52
CA LEU A 178 6.25 -3.59 -12.97
C LEU A 178 6.17 -2.10 -13.35
N LEU A 179 5.37 -1.33 -12.63
CA LEU A 179 5.17 0.10 -12.88
C LEU A 179 6.36 0.95 -12.41
N ILE A 180 6.94 0.68 -11.23
CA ILE A 180 8.13 1.38 -10.72
C ILE A 180 9.33 1.08 -11.63
N GLY A 181 9.49 -0.18 -12.04
CA GLY A 181 10.53 -0.66 -12.94
C GLY A 181 10.22 -0.45 -14.43
N PHE A 182 9.24 0.38 -14.79
CA PHE A 182 8.84 0.57 -16.20
C PHE A 182 10.03 1.00 -17.08
N TYR A 183 10.89 1.88 -16.58
CA TYR A 183 12.14 2.27 -17.25
C TYR A 183 13.29 1.32 -16.88
N TYR A 184 13.12 0.01 -17.14
CA TYR A 184 14.08 -1.04 -16.76
C TYR A 184 15.48 -0.89 -17.39
N GLU A 185 15.63 -0.03 -18.38
CA GLU A 185 16.93 0.35 -18.96
C GLU A 185 17.76 1.23 -18.00
N LYS A 186 17.09 1.88 -17.02
CA LYS A 186 17.74 2.67 -15.99
C LYS A 186 18.07 1.79 -14.78
N PRO A 187 19.36 1.63 -14.41
CA PRO A 187 19.74 0.83 -13.23
C PRO A 187 19.09 1.31 -11.94
N SER A 188 18.85 2.63 -11.80
CA SER A 188 18.16 3.21 -10.64
C SER A 188 16.71 2.74 -10.52
N ALA A 189 15.97 2.67 -11.64
CA ALA A 189 14.59 2.19 -11.65
C ALA A 189 14.50 0.70 -11.32
N VAL A 190 15.43 -0.11 -11.82
CA VAL A 190 15.52 -1.54 -11.48
C VAL A 190 15.82 -1.73 -9.98
N ALA A 191 16.78 -0.96 -9.44
CA ALA A 191 17.11 -1.03 -8.01
C ALA A 191 15.93 -0.59 -7.13
N ALA A 192 15.23 0.47 -7.51
CA ALA A 192 14.05 0.97 -6.82
C ALA A 192 12.89 -0.05 -6.82
N ALA A 193 12.59 -0.66 -7.98
CA ALA A 193 11.57 -1.70 -8.10
C ALA A 193 11.90 -2.90 -7.22
N LYS A 194 13.15 -3.40 -7.27
CA LYS A 194 13.61 -4.50 -6.41
C LYS A 194 13.50 -4.16 -4.93
N LYS A 195 13.93 -2.96 -4.51
CA LYS A 195 13.83 -2.51 -3.12
C LYS A 195 12.38 -2.47 -2.65
N ALA A 196 11.48 -1.86 -3.44
CA ALA A 196 10.07 -1.80 -3.14
C ALA A 196 9.47 -3.20 -2.98
N PHE A 197 9.77 -4.11 -3.90
CA PHE A 197 9.27 -5.48 -3.85
C PHE A 197 9.78 -6.24 -2.62
N ILE A 198 11.08 -6.22 -2.34
CA ILE A 198 11.67 -6.97 -1.21
C ILE A 198 11.16 -6.45 0.13
N VAL A 199 11.10 -5.12 0.34
CA VAL A 199 10.65 -4.55 1.61
C VAL A 199 9.17 -4.86 1.86
N THR A 200 8.32 -4.72 0.84
CA THR A 200 6.90 -5.05 0.99
C THR A 200 6.68 -6.55 1.18
N ARG A 201 7.44 -7.42 0.50
CA ARG A 201 7.36 -8.89 0.68
C ARG A 201 7.76 -9.34 2.08
N PHE A 202 8.76 -8.71 2.66
CA PHE A 202 9.11 -8.98 4.07
C PHE A 202 7.94 -8.66 5.01
N ALA A 203 7.25 -7.55 4.78
CA ALA A 203 6.06 -7.19 5.53
C ALA A 203 4.88 -8.15 5.26
N ASP A 204 4.71 -8.56 4.00
CA ASP A 204 3.65 -9.46 3.55
C ASP A 204 3.80 -10.88 4.18
N LEU A 205 5.03 -11.32 4.48
CA LEU A 205 5.27 -12.54 5.26
C LEU A 205 4.66 -12.43 6.67
N GLY A 206 4.87 -11.29 7.34
CA GLY A 206 4.21 -11.02 8.63
C GLY A 206 2.69 -11.07 8.49
N PHE A 207 2.14 -10.42 7.45
CA PHE A 207 0.70 -10.46 7.16
C PHE A 207 0.17 -11.89 7.01
N LEU A 208 0.87 -12.74 6.25
CA LEU A 208 0.47 -14.14 6.06
C LEU A 208 0.46 -14.91 7.39
N VAL A 209 1.50 -14.76 8.22
CA VAL A 209 1.54 -15.39 9.55
C VAL A 209 0.38 -14.87 10.43
N GLY A 210 0.10 -13.57 10.39
CA GLY A 210 -1.04 -12.99 11.08
C GLY A 210 -2.39 -13.59 10.63
N ILE A 211 -2.57 -13.76 9.31
CA ILE A 211 -3.76 -14.44 8.74
C ILE A 211 -3.88 -15.86 9.29
N LEU A 212 -2.78 -16.62 9.30
CA LEU A 212 -2.77 -18.01 9.78
C LEU A 212 -3.14 -18.08 11.28
N ILE A 213 -2.63 -17.17 12.11
CA ILE A 213 -2.99 -17.11 13.53
C ILE A 213 -4.47 -16.78 13.69
N LEU A 214 -4.98 -15.73 13.04
CA LEU A 214 -6.37 -15.32 13.15
C LEU A 214 -7.33 -16.40 12.63
N SER A 215 -6.99 -17.05 11.51
CA SER A 215 -7.81 -18.12 10.93
C SER A 215 -7.78 -19.40 11.77
N PHE A 216 -6.66 -19.71 12.43
CA PHE A 216 -6.55 -20.86 13.33
C PHE A 216 -7.49 -20.73 14.53
N TYR A 217 -7.45 -19.58 15.21
CA TYR A 217 -8.31 -19.35 16.39
C TYR A 217 -9.76 -19.00 16.03
N GLY A 218 -9.98 -18.35 14.86
CA GLY A 218 -11.33 -18.04 14.37
C GLY A 218 -11.99 -19.18 13.61
N GLU A 219 -11.25 -20.24 13.22
CA GLU A 219 -11.69 -21.36 12.37
C GLU A 219 -12.42 -20.91 11.10
N THR A 220 -12.01 -19.77 10.54
CA THR A 220 -12.59 -19.19 9.32
C THR A 220 -11.65 -18.16 8.69
N LEU A 221 -11.82 -17.95 7.39
CA LEU A 221 -11.17 -16.88 6.65
C LEU A 221 -12.15 -15.75 6.28
N ASP A 222 -13.46 -16.00 6.33
CA ASP A 222 -14.51 -15.05 5.99
C ASP A 222 -14.53 -13.86 6.97
N PHE A 223 -14.56 -12.64 6.44
CA PHE A 223 -14.46 -11.43 7.28
C PHE A 223 -15.60 -11.30 8.29
N ASN A 224 -16.84 -11.56 7.89
CA ASN A 224 -17.97 -11.37 8.77
C ASN A 224 -17.93 -12.36 9.92
N THR A 225 -17.73 -13.64 9.61
CA THR A 225 -17.64 -14.72 10.60
C THR A 225 -16.40 -14.56 11.49
N LEU A 226 -15.25 -14.12 10.94
CA LEU A 226 -14.05 -13.90 11.70
C LEU A 226 -14.22 -12.76 12.72
N ILE A 227 -14.80 -11.64 12.29
CA ILE A 227 -15.10 -10.50 13.17
C ILE A 227 -16.07 -10.94 14.27
N GLU A 228 -17.15 -11.63 13.92
CA GLU A 228 -18.12 -12.13 14.91
C GLU A 228 -17.47 -13.02 15.97
N ARG A 229 -16.74 -14.05 15.54
CA ARG A 229 -16.10 -15.02 16.45
C ARG A 229 -15.04 -14.41 17.36
N LEU A 230 -14.29 -13.42 16.86
CA LEU A 230 -13.20 -12.78 17.59
C LEU A 230 -13.61 -11.49 18.33
N THR A 231 -14.88 -11.06 18.26
CA THR A 231 -15.39 -9.91 19.04
C THR A 231 -16.47 -10.26 20.06
N THR A 232 -17.15 -11.39 19.87
CA THR A 232 -18.14 -11.88 20.83
C THR A 232 -17.46 -12.71 21.93
N SER A 233 -18.01 -12.67 23.15
CA SER A 233 -17.53 -13.52 24.27
C SER A 233 -17.86 -15.00 23.98
N SER A 234 -17.07 -15.59 23.10
CA SER A 234 -17.18 -16.96 22.61
C SER A 234 -15.93 -17.77 22.99
N GLY A 235 -16.01 -19.09 22.86
CA GLY A 235 -14.85 -19.95 23.06
C GLY A 235 -13.67 -19.58 22.11
N PHE A 236 -13.96 -19.10 20.91
CA PHE A 236 -12.95 -18.67 19.95
C PHE A 236 -12.12 -17.49 20.45
N LEU A 237 -12.76 -16.43 20.93
CA LEU A 237 -12.08 -15.27 21.50
C LEU A 237 -11.29 -15.66 22.75
N ASN A 238 -11.91 -16.43 23.68
CA ASN A 238 -11.25 -16.83 24.91
C ASN A 238 -10.00 -17.66 24.64
N ASN A 239 -10.02 -18.58 23.70
CA ASN A 239 -8.86 -19.39 23.31
C ASN A 239 -7.75 -18.51 22.68
N ALA A 240 -8.11 -17.56 21.81
CA ALA A 240 -7.16 -16.67 21.17
C ALA A 240 -6.49 -15.69 22.16
N VAL A 241 -7.19 -15.30 23.21
CA VAL A 241 -6.66 -14.41 24.26
C VAL A 241 -5.85 -15.21 25.30
N ALA A 242 -6.30 -16.40 25.67
CA ALA A 242 -5.61 -17.25 26.66
C ALA A 242 -4.27 -17.81 26.15
N ALA A 243 -4.19 -18.12 24.84
CA ALA A 243 -2.94 -18.54 24.23
C ALA A 243 -1.99 -17.34 24.14
N SER A 244 -0.79 -17.47 24.71
CA SER A 244 0.19 -16.39 24.73
C SER A 244 1.58 -16.85 24.32
N PHE A 245 2.32 -15.94 23.69
CA PHE A 245 3.75 -16.09 23.37
C PHE A 245 4.49 -14.83 23.81
N MET A 246 5.56 -14.97 24.58
CA MET A 246 6.32 -13.86 25.16
C MET A 246 5.46 -12.85 25.96
N GLY A 247 4.41 -13.31 26.64
CA GLY A 247 3.53 -12.47 27.45
C GLY A 247 2.46 -11.70 26.66
N VAL A 248 2.38 -11.89 25.34
CA VAL A 248 1.38 -11.26 24.45
C VAL A 248 0.44 -12.32 23.91
N SER A 249 -0.87 -12.04 23.88
CA SER A 249 -1.87 -12.99 23.39
C SER A 249 -1.71 -13.32 21.92
N ALA A 250 -2.12 -14.52 21.52
CA ALA A 250 -2.09 -14.93 20.11
C ALA A 250 -2.95 -14.00 19.23
N LEU A 251 -4.09 -13.52 19.74
CA LEU A 251 -4.90 -12.53 19.05
C LEU A 251 -4.13 -11.24 18.76
N THR A 252 -3.47 -10.69 19.78
CA THR A 252 -2.67 -9.47 19.64
C THR A 252 -1.51 -9.68 18.65
N TRP A 253 -0.79 -10.80 18.73
CA TRP A 253 0.24 -11.14 17.74
C TRP A 253 -0.35 -11.23 16.31
N GLY A 254 -1.48 -11.92 16.14
CA GLY A 254 -2.16 -12.02 14.85
C GLY A 254 -2.46 -10.64 14.24
N LEU A 255 -3.03 -9.73 15.04
CA LEU A 255 -3.37 -8.37 14.61
C LEU A 255 -2.13 -7.51 14.33
N LEU A 256 -1.09 -7.59 15.18
CA LEU A 256 0.17 -6.85 14.96
C LEU A 256 0.90 -7.33 13.69
N LEU A 257 0.86 -8.63 13.40
CA LEU A 257 1.46 -9.19 12.19
C LEU A 257 0.65 -8.82 10.94
N VAL A 258 -0.67 -8.77 11.03
CA VAL A 258 -1.51 -8.18 9.97
C VAL A 258 -1.17 -6.70 9.76
N PHE A 259 -1.04 -5.94 10.85
CA PHE A 259 -0.63 -4.54 10.79
C PHE A 259 0.78 -4.37 10.21
N MET A 260 1.72 -5.29 10.45
CA MET A 260 3.04 -5.27 9.83
C MET A 260 2.94 -5.27 8.29
N GLY A 261 2.07 -6.12 7.72
CA GLY A 261 1.77 -6.09 6.28
C GLY A 261 1.20 -4.74 5.84
N GLY A 262 0.22 -4.22 6.60
CA GLY A 262 -0.35 -2.89 6.40
C GLY A 262 0.70 -1.78 6.45
N ALA A 263 1.58 -1.79 7.46
CA ALA A 263 2.67 -0.85 7.63
C ALA A 263 3.67 -0.89 6.45
N GLY A 264 3.95 -2.08 5.92
CA GLY A 264 4.82 -2.25 4.75
C GLY A 264 4.28 -1.59 3.49
N LYS A 265 3.02 -1.85 3.12
CA LYS A 265 2.39 -1.22 1.95
C LYS A 265 2.16 0.28 2.16
N SER A 266 1.81 0.70 3.36
CA SER A 266 1.62 2.11 3.73
C SER A 266 2.92 2.86 3.99
N ALA A 267 4.07 2.20 3.84
CA ALA A 267 5.38 2.78 4.09
C ALA A 267 5.52 3.45 5.47
N MET A 268 4.98 2.81 6.52
CA MET A 268 5.16 3.26 7.90
C MET A 268 6.58 2.93 8.39
N PHE A 269 7.09 3.71 9.32
CA PHE A 269 8.35 3.41 9.98
C PHE A 269 8.29 2.02 10.68
N PRO A 270 9.35 1.19 10.56
CA PRO A 270 10.61 1.40 9.84
C PRO A 270 10.59 0.99 8.37
N LEU A 271 9.49 0.45 7.82
CA LEU A 271 9.37 -0.14 6.48
C LEU A 271 9.15 0.90 5.35
N HIS A 272 9.43 2.18 5.62
CA HIS A 272 9.15 3.31 4.71
C HIS A 272 10.17 3.50 3.58
N ILE A 273 11.34 2.86 3.66
CA ILE A 273 12.51 3.16 2.83
C ILE A 273 12.32 2.95 1.32
N TRP A 274 11.31 2.20 0.90
CA TRP A 274 11.04 1.91 -0.50
C TRP A 274 10.29 3.04 -1.22
N LEU A 275 9.43 3.78 -0.48
CA LEU A 275 8.48 4.72 -1.08
C LEU A 275 9.16 5.92 -1.77
N PRO A 276 10.18 6.58 -1.19
CA PRO A 276 10.89 7.66 -1.87
C PRO A 276 11.67 7.21 -3.10
N ASP A 277 12.15 5.97 -3.13
CA ASP A 277 12.89 5.43 -4.27
C ASP A 277 11.92 4.97 -5.39
N ALA A 278 10.67 4.62 -5.07
CA ALA A 278 9.62 4.34 -6.05
C ALA A 278 9.33 5.52 -7.00
N MET A 279 9.86 6.71 -6.71
CA MET A 279 9.79 7.90 -7.57
C MET A 279 10.57 7.75 -8.90
N GLU A 280 11.36 6.71 -9.11
CA GLU A 280 12.01 6.39 -10.38
C GLU A 280 11.02 5.99 -11.49
N GLY A 281 9.83 5.53 -11.13
CA GLY A 281 8.74 5.26 -12.08
C GLY A 281 8.16 6.53 -12.73
N PRO A 282 7.36 6.38 -13.81
CA PRO A 282 6.66 7.52 -14.44
C PRO A 282 5.78 8.28 -13.46
N THR A 283 5.72 9.61 -13.55
CA THR A 283 5.00 10.43 -12.56
C THR A 283 3.50 10.11 -12.44
N PRO A 284 2.75 9.76 -13.50
CA PRO A 284 1.36 9.32 -13.34
C PRO A 284 1.22 8.03 -12.52
N VAL A 285 2.20 7.13 -12.60
CA VAL A 285 2.27 5.94 -11.72
C VAL A 285 2.45 6.35 -10.26
N SER A 286 3.33 7.33 -10.00
CA SER A 286 3.50 7.87 -8.64
C SER A 286 2.18 8.45 -8.13
N ALA A 287 1.42 9.19 -8.95
CA ALA A 287 0.10 9.69 -8.58
C ALA A 287 -0.85 8.55 -8.18
N LEU A 288 -0.91 7.47 -8.96
CA LEU A 288 -1.78 6.33 -8.70
C LEU A 288 -1.41 5.59 -7.40
N ILE A 289 -0.12 5.22 -7.25
CA ILE A 289 0.39 4.49 -6.08
C ILE A 289 0.17 5.27 -4.79
N HIS A 290 0.39 6.60 -4.80
CA HIS A 290 0.46 7.42 -3.59
C HIS A 290 -0.86 8.10 -3.20
N ALA A 291 -1.86 8.17 -4.11
CA ALA A 291 -3.11 8.86 -3.79
C ALA A 291 -4.19 7.92 -3.25
N ALA A 292 -4.51 6.84 -3.98
CA ALA A 292 -5.76 6.12 -3.78
C ALA A 292 -5.62 4.59 -3.72
N THR A 293 -4.40 4.05 -3.85
CA THR A 293 -4.25 2.61 -4.08
C THR A 293 -3.26 1.96 -3.12
N MET A 294 -2.06 1.62 -3.54
CA MET A 294 -1.14 0.76 -2.77
C MET A 294 -0.90 1.24 -1.33
N VAL A 295 -0.61 2.54 -1.15
CA VAL A 295 -0.27 3.06 0.18
C VAL A 295 -1.46 3.17 1.13
N VAL A 296 -2.68 3.23 0.62
CA VAL A 296 -3.89 3.23 1.44
C VAL A 296 -4.41 1.83 1.73
N ALA A 297 -3.87 0.79 1.07
CA ALA A 297 -4.26 -0.60 1.32
C ALA A 297 -4.01 -1.01 2.78
N GLY A 298 -2.91 -0.54 3.40
CA GLY A 298 -2.66 -0.80 4.82
C GLY A 298 -3.64 -0.10 5.76
N VAL A 299 -4.08 1.12 5.45
CA VAL A 299 -5.17 1.79 6.18
C VAL A 299 -6.46 0.99 6.03
N PHE A 300 -6.75 0.52 4.80
CA PHE A 300 -7.93 -0.25 4.48
C PHE A 300 -7.99 -1.60 5.23
N VAL A 301 -6.88 -2.34 5.35
CA VAL A 301 -6.87 -3.62 6.07
C VAL A 301 -7.10 -3.44 7.57
N VAL A 302 -6.54 -2.37 8.18
CA VAL A 302 -6.82 -2.04 9.58
C VAL A 302 -8.28 -1.64 9.74
N ALA A 303 -8.82 -0.82 8.83
CA ALA A 303 -10.24 -0.44 8.85
C ALA A 303 -11.18 -1.64 8.64
N ARG A 304 -10.82 -2.60 7.78
CA ARG A 304 -11.59 -3.83 7.54
C ARG A 304 -11.68 -4.71 8.78
N LEU A 305 -10.60 -4.85 9.53
CA LEU A 305 -10.53 -5.63 10.77
C LEU A 305 -10.73 -4.77 12.03
N PHE A 306 -11.10 -3.50 11.86
CA PHE A 306 -11.21 -2.53 12.95
C PHE A 306 -12.04 -3.02 14.14
N PRO A 307 -13.18 -3.72 13.99
CA PRO A 307 -13.93 -4.23 15.13
C PRO A 307 -13.10 -5.15 16.02
N ILE A 308 -12.22 -6.01 15.45
CA ILE A 308 -11.37 -6.92 16.24
C ILE A 308 -10.28 -6.10 16.96
N PHE A 309 -9.66 -5.12 16.29
CA PHE A 309 -8.69 -4.23 16.92
C PHE A 309 -9.29 -3.47 18.10
N ALA A 310 -10.44 -2.84 17.91
CA ALA A 310 -11.03 -1.93 18.89
C ALA A 310 -11.70 -2.65 20.07
N LEU A 311 -12.36 -3.79 19.82
CA LEU A 311 -13.14 -4.47 20.84
C LEU A 311 -12.36 -5.56 21.59
N SER A 312 -11.38 -6.19 20.92
CA SER A 312 -10.74 -7.41 21.45
C SER A 312 -9.25 -7.25 21.73
N SER A 313 -8.58 -6.25 21.14
CA SER A 313 -7.14 -6.00 21.36
C SER A 313 -6.78 -4.51 21.30
N PRO A 314 -7.20 -3.69 22.29
CA PRO A 314 -6.86 -2.26 22.33
C PRO A 314 -5.35 -2.00 22.25
N VAL A 315 -4.51 -2.87 22.84
CA VAL A 315 -3.05 -2.76 22.78
C VAL A 315 -2.52 -2.76 21.33
N SER A 316 -3.12 -3.58 20.44
CA SER A 316 -2.74 -3.56 19.03
C SER A 316 -3.11 -2.24 18.37
N LEU A 317 -4.21 -1.63 18.79
CA LEU A 317 -4.69 -0.35 18.26
C LEU A 317 -3.78 0.80 18.73
N ASP A 318 -3.29 0.77 19.98
CA ASP A 318 -2.29 1.71 20.49
C ASP A 318 -1.00 1.66 19.67
N VAL A 319 -0.53 0.46 19.29
CA VAL A 319 0.64 0.31 18.41
C VAL A 319 0.39 0.98 17.06
N VAL A 320 -0.79 0.81 16.47
CA VAL A 320 -1.17 1.49 15.23
C VAL A 320 -1.13 3.02 15.40
N ALA A 321 -1.62 3.55 16.53
CA ALA A 321 -1.61 4.98 16.85
C ALA A 321 -0.18 5.53 16.91
N TYR A 322 0.68 4.91 17.72
CA TYR A 322 2.04 5.42 17.94
C TYR A 322 2.94 5.24 16.70
N VAL A 323 2.85 4.13 15.99
CA VAL A 323 3.57 3.95 14.70
C VAL A 323 3.08 4.97 13.67
N GLY A 324 1.77 5.24 13.61
CA GLY A 324 1.18 6.22 12.72
C GLY A 324 1.68 7.64 13.00
N VAL A 325 1.57 8.12 14.24
CA VAL A 325 1.96 9.49 14.59
C VAL A 325 3.47 9.70 14.49
N PHE A 326 4.28 8.71 14.89
CA PHE A 326 5.73 8.76 14.72
C PHE A 326 6.12 8.84 13.24
N SER A 327 5.56 7.98 12.40
CA SER A 327 5.82 7.98 10.95
C SER A 327 5.42 9.31 10.31
N SER A 328 4.32 9.90 10.76
CA SER A 328 3.82 11.19 10.28
C SER A 328 4.83 12.31 10.55
N LEU A 329 5.30 12.46 11.78
CA LEU A 329 6.28 13.48 12.17
C LEU A 329 7.64 13.24 11.49
N PHE A 330 8.13 12.01 11.55
CA PHE A 330 9.42 11.61 10.98
C PHE A 330 9.51 11.94 9.48
N ALA A 331 8.48 11.57 8.71
CA ALA A 331 8.43 11.87 7.30
C ALA A 331 8.30 13.37 7.00
N ALA A 332 7.54 14.13 7.81
CA ALA A 332 7.40 15.57 7.66
C ALA A 332 8.75 16.30 7.86
N ILE A 333 9.55 15.88 8.85
CA ILE A 333 10.90 16.44 9.07
C ILE A 333 11.81 16.18 7.86
N ILE A 334 11.81 14.97 7.32
CA ILE A 334 12.63 14.63 6.13
C ILE A 334 12.14 15.44 4.91
N ALA A 335 10.84 15.59 4.71
CA ALA A 335 10.27 16.38 3.60
C ALA A 335 10.78 17.83 3.56
N CYS A 336 11.05 18.43 4.73
CA CYS A 336 11.61 19.80 4.83
C CYS A 336 12.99 19.92 4.17
N THR A 337 13.77 18.85 4.08
CA THR A 337 15.16 18.88 3.61
C THR A 337 15.35 18.41 2.17
N GLN A 338 14.42 17.61 1.62
CA GLN A 338 14.52 17.05 0.28
C GLN A 338 14.53 18.12 -0.82
N THR A 339 15.25 17.86 -1.91
CA THR A 339 15.42 18.77 -3.05
C THR A 339 14.66 18.34 -4.31
N ASP A 340 14.35 17.07 -4.45
CA ASP A 340 13.55 16.49 -5.53
C ASP A 340 12.06 16.65 -5.25
N ILE A 341 11.30 17.23 -6.21
CA ILE A 341 9.86 17.49 -6.09
C ILE A 341 9.06 16.21 -5.78
N LYS A 342 9.38 15.09 -6.46
CA LYS A 342 8.68 13.81 -6.26
C LYS A 342 9.00 13.22 -4.89
N ARG A 343 10.25 13.33 -4.42
CA ARG A 343 10.64 12.84 -3.08
C ARG A 343 9.99 13.63 -1.96
N VAL A 344 9.87 14.96 -2.08
CA VAL A 344 9.09 15.77 -1.11
C VAL A 344 7.64 15.26 -1.04
N LEU A 345 7.00 15.00 -2.19
CA LEU A 345 5.64 14.48 -2.24
C LEU A 345 5.53 13.06 -1.70
N ALA A 346 6.55 12.21 -1.87
CA ALA A 346 6.60 10.86 -1.30
C ALA A 346 6.64 10.89 0.24
N TYR A 347 7.53 11.68 0.84
CA TYR A 347 7.56 11.86 2.29
C TYR A 347 6.28 12.53 2.82
N SER A 348 5.72 13.46 2.07
CA SER A 348 4.40 14.01 2.36
C SER A 348 3.30 12.94 2.34
N THR A 349 3.41 11.89 1.48
CA THR A 349 2.47 10.77 1.48
C THR A 349 2.60 9.95 2.77
N ILE A 350 3.82 9.56 3.16
CA ILE A 350 4.07 8.83 4.41
C ILE A 350 3.48 9.60 5.60
N SER A 351 3.69 10.92 5.63
CA SER A 351 3.15 11.78 6.67
C SER A 351 1.61 11.75 6.72
N GLN A 352 0.92 11.87 5.58
CA GLN A 352 -0.55 11.88 5.55
C GLN A 352 -1.16 10.49 5.81
N ILE A 353 -0.54 9.41 5.35
CA ILE A 353 -0.96 8.06 5.71
C ILE A 353 -0.76 7.82 7.22
N GLY A 354 0.30 8.37 7.80
CA GLY A 354 0.48 8.40 9.26
C GLY A 354 -0.69 9.05 9.99
N PHE A 355 -1.25 10.17 9.45
CA PHE A 355 -2.48 10.78 9.99
C PHE A 355 -3.67 9.83 9.96
N MET A 356 -3.86 9.08 8.87
CA MET A 356 -4.95 8.09 8.77
C MET A 356 -4.75 6.93 9.74
N MET A 357 -3.52 6.44 9.88
CA MET A 357 -3.19 5.32 10.79
C MET A 357 -3.40 5.69 12.24
N PHE A 358 -2.88 6.83 12.71
CA PHE A 358 -3.11 7.18 14.10
C PHE A 358 -4.56 7.56 14.37
N ALA A 359 -5.30 8.10 13.39
CA ALA A 359 -6.72 8.35 13.54
C ALA A 359 -7.51 7.05 13.80
N LEU A 360 -7.18 5.95 13.08
CA LEU A 360 -7.71 4.62 13.42
C LEU A 360 -7.25 4.19 14.81
N GLY A 361 -5.97 4.41 15.13
CA GLY A 361 -5.37 3.98 16.39
C GLY A 361 -5.96 4.63 17.63
N VAL A 362 -6.41 5.89 17.55
CA VAL A 362 -7.05 6.60 18.66
C VAL A 362 -8.59 6.46 18.66
N SER A 363 -9.15 5.65 17.75
CA SER A 363 -10.60 5.49 17.64
C SER A 363 -11.12 4.36 18.51
N GLY A 364 -12.19 4.59 19.23
CA GLY A 364 -13.03 3.53 19.77
C GLY A 364 -14.03 2.99 18.76
N TYR A 365 -14.90 2.07 19.18
CA TYR A 365 -15.89 1.42 18.34
C TYR A 365 -17.28 2.04 18.52
N GLY A 366 -17.81 2.65 17.47
CA GLY A 366 -19.18 3.16 17.39
C GLY A 366 -19.46 4.48 18.11
N GLY A 367 -20.53 5.16 17.69
CA GLY A 367 -20.95 6.45 18.23
C GLY A 367 -19.84 7.52 18.16
N GLU A 368 -19.82 8.44 19.12
CA GLU A 368 -18.80 9.51 19.21
C GLU A 368 -17.38 8.95 19.38
N ASN A 369 -17.22 7.81 20.05
CA ASN A 369 -15.93 7.12 20.19
C ASN A 369 -15.37 6.65 18.83
N GLY A 370 -16.23 6.36 17.85
CA GLY A 370 -15.86 5.97 16.49
C GLY A 370 -15.41 7.10 15.58
N LEU A 371 -15.28 8.32 16.09
CA LEU A 371 -14.89 9.51 15.32
C LEU A 371 -13.58 9.31 14.55
N GLY A 372 -12.57 8.71 15.16
CA GLY A 372 -11.28 8.49 14.54
C GLY A 372 -11.33 7.56 13.32
N PHE A 373 -12.17 6.52 13.34
CA PHE A 373 -12.39 5.65 12.19
C PHE A 373 -13.00 6.43 11.02
N MET A 374 -14.09 7.15 11.27
CA MET A 374 -14.75 7.99 10.28
C MET A 374 -13.77 9.04 9.71
N ALA A 375 -13.05 9.74 10.58
CA ALA A 375 -12.10 10.78 10.20
C ALA A 375 -10.93 10.22 9.35
N SER A 376 -10.44 9.01 9.66
CA SER A 376 -9.42 8.32 8.87
C SER A 376 -9.93 8.04 7.45
N MET A 377 -11.13 7.49 7.31
CA MET A 377 -11.72 7.19 6.00
C MET A 377 -12.06 8.48 5.23
N PHE A 378 -12.53 9.51 5.91
CA PHE A 378 -12.76 10.82 5.32
C PHE A 378 -11.46 11.45 4.80
N HIS A 379 -10.40 11.37 5.60
CA HIS A 379 -9.09 11.88 5.15
C HIS A 379 -8.51 11.06 4.00
N LEU A 380 -8.72 9.75 3.96
CA LEU A 380 -8.35 8.90 2.84
C LEU A 380 -9.05 9.37 1.55
N PHE A 381 -10.34 9.66 1.61
CA PHE A 381 -11.12 10.16 0.49
C PHE A 381 -10.61 11.52 -0.02
N THR A 382 -10.51 12.51 0.86
CA THR A 382 -10.03 13.86 0.48
C THR A 382 -8.57 13.85 0.05
N HIS A 383 -7.72 13.06 0.74
CA HIS A 383 -6.31 12.87 0.39
C HIS A 383 -6.14 12.36 -1.03
N SER A 384 -6.96 11.41 -1.45
CA SER A 384 -6.89 10.85 -2.80
C SER A 384 -7.02 11.94 -3.87
N MET A 385 -7.86 12.96 -3.65
CA MET A 385 -8.08 14.07 -4.59
C MET A 385 -6.88 15.01 -4.65
N PHE A 386 -6.51 15.61 -3.50
CA PHE A 386 -5.42 16.60 -3.51
C PHE A 386 -4.04 15.96 -3.73
N LYS A 387 -3.86 14.69 -3.39
CA LYS A 387 -2.56 14.02 -3.57
C LYS A 387 -2.32 13.63 -5.02
N ALA A 388 -3.34 13.09 -5.69
CA ALA A 388 -3.28 12.88 -7.13
C ALA A 388 -3.00 14.19 -7.87
N LEU A 389 -3.68 15.27 -7.48
CA LEU A 389 -3.46 16.60 -8.03
C LEU A 389 -2.01 17.09 -7.86
N LEU A 390 -1.41 16.91 -6.68
CA LEU A 390 -0.02 17.30 -6.42
C LEU A 390 0.97 16.53 -7.29
N PHE A 391 0.81 15.21 -7.41
CA PHE A 391 1.69 14.40 -8.23
C PHE A 391 1.52 14.67 -9.74
N LEU A 392 0.28 14.79 -10.22
CA LEU A 392 0.03 15.12 -11.62
C LEU A 392 0.51 16.55 -11.93
N GLY A 393 0.28 17.50 -11.02
CA GLY A 393 0.83 18.87 -11.15
C GLY A 393 2.35 18.88 -11.17
N ALA A 394 3.01 18.10 -10.30
CA ALA A 394 4.46 17.91 -10.33
C ALA A 394 4.91 17.29 -11.66
N GLY A 395 4.15 16.31 -12.19
CA GLY A 395 4.41 15.73 -13.51
C GLY A 395 4.35 16.76 -14.64
N ALA A 396 3.39 17.67 -14.62
CA ALA A 396 3.29 18.75 -15.60
C ALA A 396 4.51 19.70 -15.51
N VAL A 397 4.96 20.04 -14.30
CA VAL A 397 6.15 20.87 -14.07
C VAL A 397 7.42 20.15 -14.57
N ILE A 398 7.60 18.87 -14.23
CA ILE A 398 8.75 18.06 -14.67
C ILE A 398 8.76 17.93 -16.19
N HIS A 399 7.61 17.72 -16.82
CA HIS A 399 7.49 17.62 -18.28
C HIS A 399 7.87 18.94 -18.96
N TYR A 400 7.63 20.09 -18.32
CA TYR A 400 7.99 21.39 -18.83
C TYR A 400 9.47 21.71 -18.63
N VAL A 401 10.04 21.39 -17.45
CA VAL A 401 11.43 21.77 -17.06
C VAL A 401 12.44 20.69 -17.42
N HIS A 402 12.00 19.44 -17.63
CA HIS A 402 12.86 18.24 -17.84
C HIS A 402 13.81 17.92 -16.68
N SER A 403 13.48 18.36 -15.45
CA SER A 403 14.23 18.06 -14.23
C SER A 403 13.28 17.81 -13.06
N ASN A 404 13.67 16.90 -12.15
CA ASN A 404 12.99 16.68 -10.88
C ASN A 404 13.49 17.63 -9.77
N GLU A 405 14.67 18.23 -9.95
CA GLU A 405 15.30 19.07 -8.92
C GLU A 405 14.66 20.46 -8.85
N MET A 406 14.23 20.86 -7.65
CA MET A 406 13.61 22.17 -7.42
C MET A 406 14.54 23.37 -7.70
N LYS A 407 15.87 23.16 -7.69
CA LYS A 407 16.84 24.22 -8.04
C LYS A 407 16.76 24.64 -9.51
N ASP A 408 16.30 23.71 -10.38
CA ASP A 408 16.15 23.93 -11.80
C ASP A 408 14.80 24.54 -12.16
N MET A 409 13.92 24.71 -11.16
CA MET A 409 12.58 25.30 -11.26
C MET A 409 12.61 26.74 -10.73
N GLY A 410 11.60 27.53 -11.04
CA GLY A 410 11.41 28.88 -10.52
C GLY A 410 10.62 29.77 -11.48
N GLY A 411 9.83 30.71 -10.94
CA GLY A 411 9.07 31.68 -11.72
C GLY A 411 7.99 31.14 -12.66
N LEU A 412 7.58 29.87 -12.49
CA LEU A 412 6.71 29.16 -13.45
C LEU A 412 5.24 29.63 -13.44
N ARG A 413 4.83 30.45 -12.45
CA ARG A 413 3.41 30.88 -12.29
C ARG A 413 2.79 31.53 -13.54
N LYS A 414 3.60 32.31 -14.29
CA LYS A 414 3.12 33.01 -15.49
C LYS A 414 3.12 32.13 -16.75
N LYS A 415 3.93 31.08 -16.75
CA LYS A 415 4.13 30.18 -17.88
C LYS A 415 3.17 28.99 -17.82
N MET A 416 2.79 28.59 -16.62
CA MET A 416 1.89 27.45 -16.34
C MET A 416 0.75 27.90 -15.41
N PRO A 417 -0.13 28.83 -15.80
CA PRO A 417 -1.11 29.43 -14.90
C PRO A 417 -2.15 28.43 -14.38
N LEU A 418 -2.64 27.49 -15.19
CA LEU A 418 -3.61 26.49 -14.75
C LEU A 418 -2.97 25.44 -13.84
N THR A 419 -1.78 24.96 -14.19
CA THR A 419 -1.01 24.06 -13.34
C THR A 419 -0.66 24.73 -12.01
N HIS A 420 -0.24 25.99 -12.03
CA HIS A 420 0.04 26.80 -10.85
C HIS A 420 -1.17 26.90 -9.91
N LEU A 421 -2.34 27.31 -10.46
CA LEU A 421 -3.56 27.44 -9.66
C LEU A 421 -3.99 26.11 -9.05
N SER A 422 -4.00 25.04 -9.86
CA SER A 422 -4.37 23.70 -9.41
C SER A 422 -3.42 23.19 -8.30
N PHE A 423 -2.12 23.39 -8.46
CA PHE A 423 -1.12 23.02 -7.46
C PHE A 423 -1.26 23.84 -6.17
N PHE A 424 -1.58 25.13 -6.27
CA PHE A 424 -1.86 26.01 -5.13
C PHE A 424 -3.06 25.54 -4.31
N ILE A 425 -4.18 25.20 -4.98
CA ILE A 425 -5.37 24.61 -4.36
C ILE A 425 -5.01 23.34 -3.59
N ALA A 426 -4.24 22.45 -4.19
CA ALA A 426 -3.79 21.22 -3.53
C ALA A 426 -2.88 21.48 -2.31
N CYS A 427 -2.00 22.49 -2.39
CA CYS A 427 -1.17 22.91 -1.25
C CYS A 427 -2.01 23.46 -0.09
N LEU A 428 -3.06 24.22 -0.37
CA LEU A 428 -3.99 24.71 0.66
C LEU A 428 -4.80 23.56 1.27
N ALA A 429 -5.28 22.63 0.43
CA ALA A 429 -6.02 21.47 0.90
C ALA A 429 -5.16 20.59 1.83
N ILE A 430 -3.96 20.20 1.44
CA ILE A 430 -3.09 19.36 2.27
C ILE A 430 -2.59 20.10 3.53
N ALA A 431 -2.46 21.42 3.49
CA ALA A 431 -2.12 22.24 4.66
C ALA A 431 -3.27 22.31 5.69
N GLY A 432 -4.49 21.96 5.31
CA GLY A 432 -5.68 22.05 6.17
C GLY A 432 -6.19 23.47 6.34
N ILE A 433 -6.16 24.27 5.28
CA ILE A 433 -6.67 25.65 5.29
C ILE A 433 -8.14 25.65 4.85
N PRO A 434 -9.06 26.31 5.59
CA PRO A 434 -10.44 26.47 5.15
C PRO A 434 -10.52 27.31 3.85
N PRO A 435 -11.47 27.05 2.93
CA PRO A 435 -12.54 26.04 2.96
C PRO A 435 -12.18 24.73 2.23
N PHE A 436 -10.90 24.41 2.04
CA PHE A 436 -10.46 23.24 1.27
C PHE A 436 -10.71 21.92 2.01
N SER A 437 -10.87 20.84 1.24
CA SER A 437 -11.33 19.53 1.74
C SER A 437 -10.47 18.94 2.88
N GLY A 438 -9.15 19.14 2.83
CA GLY A 438 -8.24 18.64 3.87
C GLY A 438 -8.40 19.31 5.23
N PHE A 439 -9.00 20.51 5.30
CA PHE A 439 -9.35 21.15 6.57
C PHE A 439 -10.37 20.32 7.34
N PHE A 440 -11.50 19.99 6.72
CA PHE A 440 -12.58 19.25 7.38
C PHE A 440 -12.11 17.88 7.89
N SER A 441 -11.41 17.11 7.04
CA SER A 441 -10.96 15.80 7.45
C SER A 441 -9.86 15.81 8.51
N LYS A 442 -8.95 16.80 8.51
CA LYS A 442 -7.91 16.94 9.54
C LYS A 442 -8.46 17.45 10.87
N GLU A 443 -9.47 18.29 10.84
CA GLU A 443 -10.16 18.74 12.06
C GLU A 443 -10.69 17.55 12.84
N GLU A 444 -11.43 16.66 12.17
CA GLU A 444 -11.99 15.45 12.79
C GLU A 444 -10.90 14.50 13.32
N ILE A 445 -9.78 14.34 12.59
CA ILE A 445 -8.63 13.56 13.07
C ILE A 445 -8.03 14.16 14.35
N LEU A 446 -7.81 15.46 14.36
CA LEU A 446 -7.25 16.16 15.52
C LEU A 446 -8.20 16.14 16.70
N LEU A 447 -9.50 16.25 16.46
CA LEU A 447 -10.53 16.16 17.49
C LEU A 447 -10.56 14.76 18.13
N ALA A 448 -10.52 13.69 17.31
CA ALA A 448 -10.41 12.31 17.80
C ALA A 448 -9.15 12.11 18.67
N ALA A 449 -8.00 12.60 18.21
CA ALA A 449 -6.77 12.54 18.98
C ALA A 449 -6.84 13.35 20.29
N TRP A 450 -7.50 14.52 20.27
CA TRP A 450 -7.70 15.33 21.47
C TRP A 450 -8.50 14.60 22.56
N HIS A 451 -9.50 13.85 22.18
CA HIS A 451 -10.34 13.10 23.14
C HIS A 451 -9.64 11.85 23.69
N HIS A 452 -8.77 11.21 22.92
CA HIS A 452 -8.17 9.93 23.28
C HIS A 452 -6.77 10.08 23.91
N ASP A 453 -5.81 10.76 23.23
CA ASP A 453 -4.40 10.85 23.64
C ASP A 453 -3.80 12.21 23.33
N LYS A 454 -3.41 12.95 24.40
CA LYS A 454 -2.82 14.28 24.27
C LYS A 454 -1.44 14.30 23.62
N ILE A 455 -0.64 13.23 23.78
CA ILE A 455 0.70 13.13 23.16
C ILE A 455 0.53 13.00 21.64
N VAL A 456 -0.40 12.14 21.20
CA VAL A 456 -0.73 11.98 19.77
C VAL A 456 -1.25 13.32 19.22
N PHE A 457 -2.15 14.01 19.94
CA PHE A 457 -2.69 15.29 19.52
C PHE A 457 -1.60 16.36 19.33
N PHE A 458 -0.75 16.61 20.35
CA PHE A 458 0.29 17.64 20.23
C PHE A 458 1.32 17.33 19.16
N THR A 459 1.66 16.06 18.99
CA THR A 459 2.55 15.61 17.90
C THR A 459 1.89 15.82 16.55
N ALA A 460 0.59 15.51 16.41
CA ALA A 460 -0.16 15.66 15.17
C ALA A 460 -0.33 17.14 14.76
N ILE A 461 -0.68 18.03 15.70
CA ILE A 461 -0.83 19.46 15.39
C ILE A 461 0.51 20.10 15.00
N PHE A 462 1.61 19.73 15.65
CA PHE A 462 2.95 20.15 15.27
C PHE A 462 3.33 19.64 13.87
N THR A 463 3.01 18.39 13.56
CA THR A 463 3.22 17.80 12.23
C THR A 463 2.38 18.50 11.15
N ALA A 464 1.16 18.95 11.47
CA ALA A 464 0.33 19.73 10.56
C ALA A 464 0.98 21.07 10.19
N MET A 465 1.58 21.77 11.17
CA MET A 465 2.37 23.00 10.93
C MET A 465 3.55 22.73 9.99
N ILE A 466 4.33 21.66 10.25
CA ILE A 466 5.46 21.27 9.40
C ILE A 466 4.97 20.91 8.00
N THR A 467 3.80 20.25 7.87
CA THR A 467 3.18 19.93 6.58
C THR A 467 2.91 21.20 5.76
N ALA A 468 2.31 22.21 6.36
CA ALA A 468 2.09 23.50 5.72
C ALA A 468 3.41 24.15 5.29
N PHE A 469 4.44 24.10 6.14
CA PHE A 469 5.76 24.64 5.85
C PHE A 469 6.42 23.96 4.63
N TYR A 470 6.58 22.63 4.60
CA TYR A 470 7.30 22.00 3.49
C TYR A 470 6.51 22.03 2.17
N MET A 471 5.19 22.01 2.21
CA MET A 471 4.37 22.15 1.01
C MET A 471 4.47 23.55 0.40
N PHE A 472 4.46 24.59 1.23
CA PHE A 472 4.64 25.96 0.73
C PHE A 472 6.10 26.29 0.40
N ARG A 473 7.09 25.65 1.06
CA ARG A 473 8.49 25.64 0.59
C ARG A 473 8.58 25.11 -0.85
N LEU A 474 7.96 23.96 -1.13
CA LEU A 474 7.89 23.38 -2.46
C LEU A 474 7.22 24.34 -3.46
N TYR A 475 6.03 24.84 -3.12
CA TYR A 475 5.26 25.75 -3.94
C TYR A 475 6.01 27.05 -4.29
N PHE A 476 6.62 27.72 -3.30
CA PHE A 476 7.35 28.97 -3.55
C PHE A 476 8.61 28.75 -4.37
N LYS A 477 9.32 27.66 -4.17
CA LYS A 477 10.51 27.33 -5.00
C LYS A 477 10.18 27.10 -6.47
N ILE A 478 9.05 26.49 -6.78
CA ILE A 478 8.65 26.15 -8.15
C ILE A 478 8.03 27.35 -8.87
N PHE A 479 7.11 28.05 -8.23
CA PHE A 479 6.26 29.03 -8.91
C PHE A 479 6.68 30.49 -8.73
N TRP A 480 7.41 30.81 -7.66
CA TRP A 480 7.71 32.21 -7.28
C TRP A 480 9.19 32.59 -7.32
N ASN A 481 10.11 31.75 -6.92
CA ASN A 481 11.54 32.05 -6.85
C ASN A 481 12.10 32.56 -8.19
N ALA A 482 13.38 32.96 -8.23
CA ALA A 482 14.03 33.46 -9.43
C ALA A 482 13.89 32.48 -10.61
N GLU A 483 13.65 33.02 -11.81
CA GLU A 483 13.56 32.23 -13.03
C GLU A 483 14.83 31.43 -13.30
N SER A 484 14.69 30.14 -13.62
CA SER A 484 15.78 29.31 -14.11
C SER A 484 16.03 29.57 -15.60
N ASN A 485 17.29 29.45 -16.04
CA ASN A 485 17.73 29.75 -17.41
C ASN A 485 17.49 28.61 -18.41
N HIS A 486 16.59 27.65 -18.11
CA HIS A 486 16.32 26.56 -19.05
C HIS A 486 15.52 27.00 -20.27
N GLU A 487 15.84 26.44 -21.44
CA GLU A 487 15.09 26.63 -22.68
C GLU A 487 13.62 26.30 -22.47
N LYS A 488 12.76 27.22 -22.89
CA LYS A 488 11.37 27.28 -22.49
C LYS A 488 10.48 26.74 -23.60
N HIS A 489 9.76 25.66 -23.34
CA HIS A 489 8.61 25.36 -24.19
C HIS A 489 7.63 26.53 -24.15
N SER A 490 7.06 26.88 -25.29
CA SER A 490 6.20 28.07 -25.42
C SER A 490 4.81 27.91 -24.80
N ASN A 491 4.39 26.67 -24.53
CA ASN A 491 3.02 26.36 -24.12
C ASN A 491 2.96 25.57 -22.81
N GLU A 492 1.89 25.79 -22.04
CA GLU A 492 1.50 24.98 -20.89
C GLU A 492 1.24 23.52 -21.29
N ALA A 493 1.08 22.62 -20.31
CA ALA A 493 0.79 21.20 -20.53
C ALA A 493 -0.42 20.98 -21.46
N PRO A 494 -0.45 19.90 -22.26
CA PRO A 494 -1.57 19.62 -23.17
C PRO A 494 -2.90 19.42 -22.42
N ASN A 495 -4.03 19.67 -23.10
CA ASN A 495 -5.37 19.60 -22.52
C ASN A 495 -5.68 18.25 -21.85
N THR A 496 -5.14 17.14 -22.36
CA THR A 496 -5.29 15.81 -21.76
C THR A 496 -4.62 15.71 -20.37
N MET A 497 -3.64 16.54 -20.09
CA MET A 497 -3.03 16.66 -18.77
C MET A 497 -3.74 17.70 -17.91
N LEU A 498 -4.18 18.82 -18.48
CA LEU A 498 -4.85 19.90 -17.74
C LEU A 498 -6.24 19.51 -17.26
N PHE A 499 -7.01 18.74 -18.03
CA PHE A 499 -8.35 18.31 -17.65
C PHE A 499 -8.38 17.57 -16.29
N PRO A 500 -7.56 16.51 -16.05
CA PRO A 500 -7.49 15.89 -14.74
C PRO A 500 -7.07 16.84 -13.62
N LEU A 501 -6.16 17.78 -13.88
CA LEU A 501 -5.74 18.77 -12.86
C LEU A 501 -6.91 19.65 -12.44
N ILE A 502 -7.72 20.13 -13.37
CA ILE A 502 -8.87 20.99 -13.07
C ILE A 502 -9.95 20.21 -12.29
N VAL A 503 -10.28 18.99 -12.74
CA VAL A 503 -11.29 18.15 -12.08
C VAL A 503 -10.86 17.83 -10.63
N LEU A 504 -9.61 17.42 -10.44
CA LEU A 504 -9.08 17.13 -9.10
C LEU A 504 -8.98 18.38 -8.24
N ALA A 505 -8.71 19.57 -8.81
CA ALA A 505 -8.71 20.83 -8.08
C ALA A 505 -10.11 21.17 -7.56
N LEU A 506 -11.13 21.03 -8.38
CA LEU A 506 -12.53 21.22 -7.96
C LEU A 506 -12.91 20.27 -6.83
N LEU A 507 -12.56 18.99 -6.94
CA LEU A 507 -12.82 18.02 -5.88
C LEU A 507 -12.01 18.30 -4.61
N SER A 508 -10.78 18.82 -4.74
CA SER A 508 -9.98 19.23 -3.59
C SER A 508 -10.58 20.44 -2.82
N ILE A 509 -11.47 21.20 -3.46
CA ILE A 509 -12.24 22.25 -2.80
C ILE A 509 -13.51 21.67 -2.16
N PHE A 510 -14.32 20.95 -2.93
CA PHE A 510 -15.71 20.63 -2.57
C PHE A 510 -15.89 19.31 -1.83
N SER A 511 -14.98 18.32 -1.95
CA SER A 511 -15.15 17.00 -1.35
C SER A 511 -15.17 17.01 0.19
N GLY A 512 -14.68 18.08 0.82
CA GLY A 512 -14.77 18.29 2.27
C GLY A 512 -16.17 18.61 2.77
N LEU A 513 -17.11 18.98 1.90
CA LEU A 513 -18.49 19.31 2.26
C LEU A 513 -19.40 18.08 2.34
N ILE A 514 -18.91 16.91 1.98
CA ILE A 514 -19.68 15.66 2.07
C ILE A 514 -19.86 15.31 3.55
N PRO A 515 -21.11 15.06 4.03
CA PRO A 515 -21.38 14.68 5.42
C PRO A 515 -20.96 13.21 5.65
N PHE A 516 -19.66 12.97 5.73
CA PHE A 516 -19.03 11.66 5.65
C PHE A 516 -19.48 10.71 6.76
N GLY A 517 -19.74 11.24 7.96
CA GLY A 517 -20.23 10.47 9.10
C GLY A 517 -21.63 9.86 8.91
N GLN A 518 -22.43 10.37 7.95
CA GLN A 518 -23.72 9.78 7.61
C GLN A 518 -23.58 8.48 6.79
N PHE A 519 -22.44 8.27 6.15
CA PHE A 519 -22.22 7.17 5.21
C PHE A 519 -21.23 6.13 5.73
N ILE A 520 -20.17 6.55 6.44
CA ILE A 520 -19.03 5.69 6.75
C ILE A 520 -18.67 5.79 8.23
N THR A 521 -19.02 4.75 8.97
CA THR A 521 -18.74 4.56 10.41
C THR A 521 -18.35 3.11 10.66
N ALA A 522 -17.73 2.83 11.80
CA ALA A 522 -17.31 1.47 12.16
C ALA A 522 -18.47 0.52 12.46
N ASP A 523 -19.55 1.05 13.02
CA ASP A 523 -20.77 0.32 13.43
C ASP A 523 -21.91 0.42 12.41
N GLY A 524 -21.71 1.11 11.28
CA GLY A 524 -22.71 1.32 10.24
C GLY A 524 -23.84 2.31 10.61
N LYS A 525 -23.80 2.92 11.80
CA LYS A 525 -24.77 3.91 12.25
C LYS A 525 -24.31 5.31 11.90
N GLU A 526 -25.25 6.21 11.64
CA GLU A 526 -24.93 7.61 11.36
C GLU A 526 -24.20 8.29 12.53
N LEU A 527 -23.13 8.99 12.24
CA LEU A 527 -22.42 9.87 13.14
C LEU A 527 -22.59 11.32 12.67
N ILE A 528 -23.31 12.10 13.43
CA ILE A 528 -23.49 13.52 13.12
C ILE A 528 -22.30 14.28 13.70
N THR A 529 -21.47 14.82 12.83
CA THR A 529 -20.34 15.65 13.22
C THR A 529 -20.70 17.13 13.07
N GLN A 530 -20.23 17.93 14.00
CA GLN A 530 -20.38 19.38 13.97
C GLN A 530 -19.02 20.04 13.89
N LEU A 531 -18.89 21.06 13.07
CA LEU A 531 -17.67 21.84 12.97
C LEU A 531 -17.42 22.63 14.27
N HIS A 532 -16.34 22.31 14.98
CA HIS A 532 -15.94 22.97 16.21
C HIS A 532 -15.03 24.17 15.92
N LEU A 533 -15.61 25.32 15.50
CA LEU A 533 -14.85 26.51 15.10
C LEU A 533 -13.81 26.95 16.12
N SER A 534 -14.14 26.91 17.42
CA SER A 534 -13.19 27.27 18.48
C SER A 534 -11.98 26.33 18.54
N PHE A 535 -12.18 25.04 18.32
CA PHE A 535 -11.11 24.05 18.27
C PHE A 535 -10.22 24.23 17.01
N SER A 536 -10.85 24.56 15.87
CA SER A 536 -10.16 24.73 14.58
C SER A 536 -9.20 25.93 14.54
N ILE A 537 -9.36 26.93 15.42
CA ILE A 537 -8.52 28.14 15.41
C ILE A 537 -7.04 27.80 15.59
N ALA A 538 -6.69 26.98 16.56
CA ALA A 538 -5.28 26.66 16.85
C ALA A 538 -4.59 25.88 15.70
N PRO A 539 -5.15 24.79 15.13
CA PRO A 539 -4.58 24.13 13.97
C PRO A 539 -4.41 25.04 12.75
N VAL A 540 -5.41 25.89 12.46
CA VAL A 540 -5.36 26.82 11.33
C VAL A 540 -4.29 27.89 11.53
N LEU A 541 -4.18 28.47 12.71
CA LEU A 541 -3.14 29.47 13.01
C LEU A 541 -1.74 28.87 12.89
N LEU A 542 -1.52 27.64 13.35
CA LEU A 542 -0.24 26.94 13.19
C LEU A 542 0.07 26.61 11.72
N ALA A 543 -0.93 26.20 10.95
CA ALA A 543 -0.76 26.00 9.51
C ALA A 543 -0.40 27.30 8.79
N VAL A 544 -1.07 28.42 9.11
CA VAL A 544 -0.76 29.75 8.59
C VAL A 544 0.65 30.19 9.01
N ALA A 545 1.07 29.95 10.26
CA ALA A 545 2.43 30.22 10.71
C ALA A 545 3.48 29.43 9.89
N GLY A 546 3.22 28.16 9.61
CA GLY A 546 4.06 27.34 8.72
C GLY A 546 4.17 27.92 7.31
N ILE A 547 3.05 28.38 6.73
CA ILE A 547 3.00 29.04 5.41
C ILE A 547 3.81 30.34 5.42
N LEU A 548 3.61 31.18 6.44
CA LEU A 548 4.33 32.47 6.55
C LEU A 548 5.83 32.25 6.72
N LEU A 549 6.25 31.27 7.51
CA LEU A 549 7.66 30.89 7.63
C LEU A 549 8.24 30.45 6.27
N ALA A 550 7.53 29.61 5.53
CA ALA A 550 7.95 29.21 4.19
C ALA A 550 8.04 30.41 3.23
N ARG A 551 7.10 31.35 3.31
CA ARG A 551 7.11 32.59 2.51
C ARG A 551 8.33 33.44 2.80
N VAL A 552 8.68 33.67 4.07
CA VAL A 552 9.84 34.48 4.49
C VAL A 552 11.14 33.87 3.96
N LEU A 553 11.24 32.54 3.93
CA LEU A 553 12.46 31.84 3.57
C LEU A 553 12.61 31.56 2.07
N TYR A 554 11.52 31.40 1.31
CA TYR A 554 11.58 30.83 -0.05
C TYR A 554 10.84 31.63 -1.12
N PHE A 555 10.07 32.66 -0.77
CA PHE A 555 9.32 33.45 -1.75
C PHE A 555 10.22 34.25 -2.71
N LYS A 556 11.31 34.83 -2.18
CA LYS A 556 12.36 35.51 -2.95
C LYS A 556 13.69 34.83 -2.67
N LYS A 557 14.63 34.90 -3.64
CA LYS A 557 15.98 34.41 -3.44
C LYS A 557 16.64 35.16 -2.28
N ASN A 558 17.05 34.45 -1.24
CA ASN A 558 17.75 34.98 -0.08
C ASN A 558 18.59 33.87 0.58
N ASP A 559 19.56 34.26 1.41
CA ASP A 559 20.49 33.34 2.08
C ASP A 559 19.99 32.92 3.49
N LYS A 560 18.81 33.37 3.93
CA LYS A 560 18.28 33.06 5.27
C LYS A 560 18.11 31.55 5.48
N SER A 561 17.61 30.85 4.47
CA SER A 561 17.43 29.39 4.56
C SER A 561 18.77 28.64 4.68
N ILE A 562 19.84 29.13 4.02
CA ILE A 562 21.19 28.57 4.10
C ILE A 562 21.80 28.86 5.48
N SER A 563 21.63 30.07 5.97
CA SER A 563 22.12 30.46 7.30
C SER A 563 21.49 29.63 8.41
N ILE A 564 20.17 29.40 8.37
CA ILE A 564 19.48 28.52 9.34
C ILE A 564 19.98 27.07 9.19
N ALA A 565 20.11 26.54 7.97
CA ALA A 565 20.61 25.19 7.76
C ALA A 565 22.03 25.01 8.31
N ASN A 566 22.89 26.02 8.18
CA ASN A 566 24.24 26.00 8.72
C ASN A 566 24.28 26.10 10.26
N SER A 567 23.36 26.85 10.89
CA SER A 567 23.30 26.93 12.35
C SER A 567 22.89 25.62 13.02
N VAL A 568 22.08 24.78 12.34
CA VAL A 568 21.65 23.45 12.80
C VAL A 568 22.21 22.32 11.92
N ASN A 569 23.41 22.48 11.37
CA ASN A 569 23.97 21.64 10.32
C ASN A 569 23.93 20.14 10.66
N GLY A 570 24.25 19.74 11.89
CA GLY A 570 24.23 18.34 12.30
C GLY A 570 22.86 17.70 12.13
N PHE A 571 21.82 18.34 12.62
CA PHE A 571 20.45 17.85 12.49
C PHE A 571 19.94 17.92 11.03
N TYR A 572 20.27 19.03 10.32
CA TYR A 572 19.92 19.19 8.91
C TYR A 572 20.51 18.07 8.04
N GLN A 573 21.79 17.77 8.22
CA GLN A 573 22.47 16.69 7.48
C GLN A 573 21.89 15.31 7.81
N LEU A 574 21.57 15.07 9.08
CA LEU A 574 20.94 13.83 9.52
C LEU A 574 19.56 13.65 8.86
N ALA A 575 18.71 14.68 8.88
CA ALA A 575 17.40 14.68 8.22
C ALA A 575 17.54 14.56 6.68
N TYR A 576 18.48 15.27 6.06
CA TYR A 576 18.75 15.17 4.62
C TYR A 576 19.17 13.77 4.20
N LYS A 577 20.01 13.10 4.99
CA LYS A 577 20.42 11.71 4.83
C LYS A 577 19.40 10.71 5.38
N LYS A 578 18.15 11.13 5.58
CA LYS A 578 17.03 10.27 6.00
C LYS A 578 17.32 9.50 7.30
N PHE A 579 18.03 10.12 8.23
CA PHE A 579 18.47 9.55 9.51
C PHE A 579 19.32 8.27 9.37
N LEU A 580 20.00 8.10 8.25
CA LEU A 580 20.87 6.95 7.94
C LEU A 580 20.16 5.58 8.00
N ILE A 581 18.83 5.58 7.84
CA ILE A 581 18.05 4.33 7.89
C ILE A 581 18.36 3.43 6.69
N ASP A 582 18.55 4.01 5.49
CA ASP A 582 18.96 3.25 4.31
C ASP A 582 20.31 2.55 4.52
N GLU A 583 21.28 3.24 5.13
CA GLU A 583 22.61 2.71 5.46
C GLU A 583 22.51 1.58 6.50
N LEU A 584 21.65 1.72 7.51
CA LEU A 584 21.41 0.67 8.51
C LEU A 584 20.86 -0.60 7.83
N TYR A 585 19.87 -0.47 6.93
CA TYR A 585 19.32 -1.60 6.18
C TYR A 585 20.39 -2.28 5.30
N VAL A 586 21.23 -1.49 4.62
CA VAL A 586 22.34 -2.02 3.81
C VAL A 586 23.36 -2.73 4.69
N PHE A 587 23.68 -2.18 5.87
CA PHE A 587 24.59 -2.83 6.83
C PHE A 587 24.01 -4.18 7.29
N VAL A 588 22.77 -4.22 7.75
CA VAL A 588 22.11 -5.46 8.20
C VAL A 588 22.07 -6.50 7.07
N THR A 589 21.64 -6.11 5.88
CA THR A 589 21.55 -7.03 4.75
C THR A 589 22.92 -7.55 4.31
N LYS A 590 23.88 -6.66 4.05
CA LYS A 590 25.19 -7.08 3.50
C LYS A 590 26.10 -7.71 4.54
N LYS A 591 26.21 -7.09 5.73
CA LYS A 591 27.19 -7.54 6.73
C LYS A 591 26.65 -8.71 7.56
N ILE A 592 25.38 -8.63 8.01
CA ILE A 592 24.78 -9.66 8.87
C ILE A 592 24.19 -10.78 8.01
N LEU A 593 23.15 -10.50 7.21
CA LEU A 593 22.43 -11.57 6.52
C LEU A 593 23.29 -12.26 5.45
N PHE A 594 23.97 -11.49 4.56
CA PHE A 594 24.78 -12.12 3.52
C PHE A 594 26.08 -12.70 4.03
N ASN A 595 26.87 -11.95 4.82
CA ASN A 595 28.21 -12.41 5.18
C ASN A 595 28.20 -13.42 6.33
N LEU A 596 27.33 -13.23 7.37
CA LEU A 596 27.34 -14.10 8.55
C LEU A 596 26.36 -15.27 8.46
N ILE A 597 25.33 -15.21 7.60
CA ILE A 597 24.31 -16.26 7.49
C ILE A 597 24.35 -16.91 6.11
N ALA A 598 24.12 -16.16 5.03
CA ALA A 598 23.95 -16.75 3.70
C ALA A 598 25.24 -17.36 3.14
N LYS A 599 26.40 -16.72 3.29
CA LYS A 599 27.67 -17.28 2.83
C LYS A 599 28.08 -18.58 3.56
N PRO A 600 28.03 -18.64 4.91
CA PRO A 600 28.26 -19.91 5.60
C PRO A 600 27.27 -21.01 5.22
N ALA A 601 25.98 -20.67 5.11
CA ALA A 601 24.96 -21.63 4.69
C ALA A 601 25.25 -22.17 3.28
N ALA A 602 25.57 -21.31 2.33
CA ALA A 602 25.93 -21.70 0.97
C ALA A 602 27.25 -22.52 0.93
N TRP A 603 28.21 -22.21 1.81
CA TRP A 603 29.42 -23.01 1.94
C TRP A 603 29.13 -24.41 2.49
N ILE A 604 28.28 -24.52 3.52
CA ILE A 604 27.83 -25.80 4.08
C ILE A 604 27.14 -26.63 3.00
N ASP A 605 26.19 -26.04 2.29
CA ASP A 605 25.44 -26.70 1.22
C ASP A 605 26.38 -27.23 0.15
N LYS A 606 27.22 -26.37 -0.42
CA LYS A 606 28.14 -26.73 -1.50
C LYS A 606 29.26 -27.68 -1.08
N THR A 607 29.82 -27.50 0.14
CA THR A 607 31.03 -28.26 0.56
C THR A 607 30.69 -29.51 1.33
N ILE A 608 29.72 -29.45 2.24
CA ILE A 608 29.35 -30.58 3.09
C ILE A 608 28.27 -31.43 2.40
N VAL A 609 27.15 -30.84 1.99
CA VAL A 609 26.03 -31.60 1.41
C VAL A 609 26.38 -32.11 0.03
N ASP A 610 26.67 -31.24 -0.93
CA ASP A 610 27.06 -31.62 -2.29
C ASP A 610 28.40 -32.40 -2.30
N GLY A 611 29.33 -31.97 -1.45
CA GLY A 611 30.61 -32.68 -1.25
C GLY A 611 30.42 -34.10 -0.76
N GLY A 612 29.52 -34.34 0.17
CA GLY A 612 29.16 -35.69 0.66
C GLY A 612 28.52 -36.56 -0.42
N VAL A 613 27.56 -36.02 -1.15
CA VAL A 613 26.91 -36.71 -2.29
C VAL A 613 27.95 -37.06 -3.37
N ASN A 614 28.82 -36.13 -3.72
CA ASN A 614 29.88 -36.38 -4.71
C ASN A 614 30.93 -37.37 -4.20
N LEU A 615 31.22 -37.38 -2.88
CA LEU A 615 32.13 -38.37 -2.29
C LEU A 615 31.55 -39.79 -2.36
N THR A 616 30.27 -39.98 -2.08
CA THR A 616 29.60 -41.27 -2.21
C THR A 616 29.62 -41.75 -3.66
N ALA A 617 29.35 -40.87 -4.63
CA ALA A 617 29.45 -41.21 -6.05
C ALA A 617 30.90 -41.62 -6.44
N LYS A 618 31.91 -40.84 -6.00
CA LYS A 618 33.33 -41.19 -6.24
C LYS A 618 33.74 -42.50 -5.58
N ALA A 619 33.30 -42.75 -4.33
CA ALA A 619 33.59 -43.99 -3.62
C ALA A 619 32.95 -45.18 -4.32
N THR A 620 31.69 -45.05 -4.76
CA THR A 620 31.01 -46.10 -5.55
C THR A 620 31.71 -46.37 -6.86
N ASN A 621 32.13 -45.36 -7.61
CA ASN A 621 32.89 -45.53 -8.83
C ASN A 621 34.25 -46.18 -8.59
N ALA A 622 34.98 -45.75 -7.54
CA ALA A 622 36.26 -46.36 -7.19
C ALA A 622 36.11 -47.84 -6.78
N LEU A 623 35.05 -48.18 -6.04
CA LEU A 623 34.73 -49.54 -5.71
C LEU A 623 34.35 -50.35 -6.97
N SER A 624 33.55 -49.79 -7.85
CA SER A 624 33.17 -50.38 -9.13
C SER A 624 34.40 -50.71 -9.98
N GLU A 625 35.36 -49.77 -10.11
CA GLU A 625 36.60 -50.02 -10.87
C GLU A 625 37.47 -51.11 -10.24
N LYS A 626 37.51 -51.25 -8.91
CA LYS A 626 38.18 -52.35 -8.24
C LYS A 626 37.48 -53.68 -8.47
N ILE A 627 36.17 -53.74 -8.41
CA ILE A 627 35.38 -54.96 -8.63
C ILE A 627 35.49 -55.39 -10.11
N LYS A 628 35.52 -54.44 -11.04
CA LYS A 628 35.66 -54.70 -12.49
C LYS A 628 36.94 -55.47 -12.83
N THR A 629 38.02 -55.31 -12.04
CA THR A 629 39.27 -56.07 -12.25
C THR A 629 39.13 -57.57 -11.95
N ILE A 630 38.10 -57.98 -11.21
CA ILE A 630 37.76 -59.38 -10.95
C ILE A 630 37.18 -60.04 -12.21
N GLN A 631 36.64 -59.25 -13.14
CA GLN A 631 36.15 -59.74 -14.44
C GLN A 631 37.30 -59.86 -15.44
N SER A 632 38.00 -60.96 -15.42
CA SER A 632 39.16 -61.19 -16.32
C SER A 632 38.75 -61.45 -17.79
N GLY A 633 37.47 -61.71 -18.08
CA GLY A 633 36.95 -62.06 -19.40
C GLY A 633 37.28 -63.49 -19.82
N LYS A 634 37.97 -64.28 -18.99
CA LYS A 634 38.33 -65.63 -19.26
C LYS A 634 37.35 -66.59 -18.60
N THR A 635 36.62 -67.34 -19.42
CA THR A 635 35.58 -68.27 -18.97
C THR A 635 36.12 -69.31 -17.98
N GLN A 636 37.38 -69.74 -18.14
CA GLN A 636 38.05 -70.65 -17.23
C GLN A 636 38.22 -70.12 -15.81
N GLU A 637 38.56 -68.88 -15.65
CA GLU A 637 38.69 -68.25 -14.33
C GLU A 637 37.32 -68.09 -13.64
N TYR A 638 36.27 -67.80 -14.39
CA TYR A 638 34.90 -67.79 -13.84
C TYR A 638 34.43 -69.18 -13.42
N ALA A 639 34.78 -70.23 -14.18
CA ALA A 639 34.48 -71.58 -13.79
C ALA A 639 35.17 -71.97 -12.48
N ILE A 640 36.46 -71.59 -12.30
CA ILE A 640 37.19 -71.81 -11.04
C ILE A 640 36.51 -71.08 -9.86
N TYR A 641 36.16 -69.86 -10.03
CA TYR A 641 35.46 -69.09 -8.94
C TYR A 641 34.11 -69.73 -8.62
N PHE A 642 33.32 -70.13 -9.62
CA PHE A 642 32.05 -70.76 -9.42
C PHE A 642 32.19 -72.08 -8.66
N PHE A 643 33.10 -72.99 -9.12
CA PHE A 643 33.35 -74.26 -8.44
C PHE A 643 33.90 -74.09 -7.04
N SER A 644 34.83 -73.15 -6.82
CA SER A 644 35.39 -72.88 -5.50
C SER A 644 34.33 -72.38 -4.54
N ALA A 645 33.45 -71.44 -4.97
CA ALA A 645 32.34 -70.94 -4.20
C ALA A 645 31.30 -72.02 -3.87
N THR A 646 31.00 -72.92 -4.85
CA THR A 646 30.07 -74.06 -4.67
C THR A 646 30.64 -75.04 -3.63
N ILE A 647 31.91 -75.42 -3.76
CA ILE A 647 32.59 -76.29 -2.78
C ILE A 647 32.61 -75.62 -1.39
N GLY A 648 32.91 -74.30 -1.28
CA GLY A 648 32.89 -73.57 -0.03
C GLY A 648 31.49 -73.54 0.63
N LEU A 649 30.44 -73.38 -0.18
CA LEU A 649 29.07 -73.45 0.30
C LEU A 649 28.67 -74.80 0.80
N VAL A 650 29.08 -75.86 0.08
CA VAL A 650 28.85 -77.30 0.49
C VAL A 650 29.57 -77.61 1.79
N LEU A 651 30.84 -77.21 1.94
CA LEU A 651 31.59 -77.35 3.18
C LEU A 651 30.99 -76.60 4.32
N LEU A 652 30.55 -75.35 4.09
CA LEU A 652 29.86 -74.54 5.09
C LEU A 652 28.53 -75.21 5.50
N PHE A 653 27.78 -75.76 4.55
CA PHE A 653 26.52 -76.45 4.84
C PHE A 653 26.75 -77.73 5.67
N ILE A 654 27.81 -78.53 5.34
CA ILE A 654 28.19 -79.68 6.09
C ILE A 654 28.59 -79.26 7.52
N TYR A 655 29.39 -78.17 7.68
CA TYR A 655 29.82 -77.69 8.97
C TYR A 655 28.65 -77.16 9.84
N LEU A 656 27.65 -76.53 9.25
CA LEU A 656 26.47 -76.06 9.95
C LEU A 656 25.47 -77.15 10.32
N TRP A 657 25.56 -78.35 9.64
CA TRP A 657 24.66 -79.51 9.87
C TRP A 657 25.27 -80.58 10.81
N THR A 658 26.55 -80.51 11.05
CA THR A 658 27.23 -81.32 12.09
C THR A 658 27.32 -80.48 13.40
#